data_4b8a4469eeceb251fc4890be4a2a1eae
#
_entry.id   4b8a4469eeceb251fc4890be4a2a1eae
#
_cell.length_a   1.000
_cell.length_b   1.000
_cell.length_c   1.000
_cell.angle_alpha   90.00
_cell.angle_beta   90.00
_cell.angle_gamma   90.00
#
_symmetry.space_group_name_H-M   'P 1'
#
loop_
_entity.id
_entity.type
_entity.pdbx_description
1 polymer ?
#
loop_
_entity_poly.entity_id
_entity_poly.type
_entity_poly.pdbx_seq_one_letter_code
_entity_poly.pdbx_strand_id
1 'polypeptide(L)'
;MEIKLKNLTKIFAGNPKKNIHDTIAVNNLDFVVPDGKLVGLLGPSGCGKSTTLYRISGLQKPTSGEVWFGDQEVTNLSPEKRGIGLVFQNYALYPHRSIFKNIEFPLTNLKVEVPLVTFFDFDLTYTYVRTKKDHLDGIKESFLSLAKRIGFTNKNFSIDATAEGVDPLARKDKKNPVNLEGKTITIVFHLKNVARDLKDLFASHVNEVIERTKGEEKEEQTSEALYDTKIRAKVTQKLELERVSLNFLGKLPSDFTTAKRDEDIKTIRTIRKDYGHVEAISIRKAKSGYELVARITDRRSSLREEREQKITSAISFSHVSFSITSVNDKAFTSSIKKFLHQKGYRFSDLKLYYQDEQLWIFLILVHTSEARSKEGVDLLTSELGLSEVKCERKTAITHRSLTKAERAEIVYEAAKLVQVEEYLDRKPSQLSGGQQQRVAIARALVKKPKMLLLDEPLSNLDARLRLQTREEIKRIQRETGITMVFVTHDQEEARSICDRIVVRKNGEEQQIGAPQDVYNSPVNLFVAQFLGNPPINVFKGTLKDHGVYIGEEKILGFKNEVKDQEVYVAIRPEGRISLDNKEGLGFSAKREMRQVLGRDLFVVAHNPSCTKETFKAIVPSDTKINHDCFLKVKPNKCFIFNKDTEERIEMEWEN
;
A
#
# COMPACT_ATOMS: atom_id res chain seq x y z
N MET A 1 8.32 -1.05 -3.52
CA MET A 1 8.22 -0.16 -2.32
C MET A 1 8.90 -0.83 -1.15
N GLU A 2 9.86 -0.16 -0.52
CA GLU A 2 10.61 -0.66 0.64
C GLU A 2 9.72 -0.78 1.89
N ILE A 3 9.96 -1.81 2.73
CA ILE A 3 9.33 -1.96 4.05
C ILE A 3 10.41 -1.88 5.10
N LYS A 4 10.26 -0.99 6.09
CA LYS A 4 11.16 -0.90 7.25
C LYS A 4 10.39 -1.21 8.52
N LEU A 5 10.92 -2.10 9.33
CA LEU A 5 10.47 -2.33 10.70
C LEU A 5 11.49 -1.74 11.64
N LYS A 6 11.05 -0.98 12.65
CA LYS A 6 11.93 -0.36 13.64
C LYS A 6 11.45 -0.73 15.04
N ASN A 7 12.30 -1.45 15.78
CA ASN A 7 12.05 -1.88 17.16
C ASN A 7 10.67 -2.53 17.36
N LEU A 8 10.21 -3.29 16.34
CA LEU A 8 8.86 -3.82 16.33
C LEU A 8 8.70 -4.89 17.39
N THR A 9 7.78 -4.66 18.35
CA THR A 9 7.51 -5.59 19.44
C THR A 9 6.03 -5.93 19.51
N LYS A 10 5.74 -7.21 19.80
CA LYS A 10 4.38 -7.67 20.12
C LYS A 10 4.37 -8.63 21.28
N ILE A 11 3.64 -8.21 22.31
CA ILE A 11 3.33 -8.97 23.50
C ILE A 11 1.83 -9.29 23.47
N PHE A 12 1.48 -10.55 23.64
CA PHE A 12 0.11 -10.96 23.92
C PHE A 12 -0.04 -11.10 25.43
N ALA A 13 -0.94 -10.31 25.99
CA ALA A 13 -1.21 -10.35 27.44
C ALA A 13 -1.77 -11.71 27.84
N GLY A 14 -1.21 -12.30 28.86
CA GLY A 14 -1.69 -13.50 29.49
C GLY A 14 -2.97 -13.26 30.27
N ASN A 15 -3.48 -14.29 30.89
CA ASN A 15 -4.61 -14.21 31.83
C ASN A 15 -4.19 -14.77 33.19
N PRO A 16 -3.86 -13.90 34.17
CA PRO A 16 -3.42 -14.32 35.48
C PRO A 16 -4.44 -15.25 36.20
N LYS A 17 -5.75 -15.06 35.95
CA LYS A 17 -6.80 -15.90 36.51
C LYS A 17 -6.78 -17.33 35.98
N LYS A 18 -6.17 -17.55 34.80
CA LYS A 18 -6.01 -18.87 34.17
C LYS A 18 -4.57 -19.36 34.19
N ASN A 19 -3.70 -18.73 34.97
CA ASN A 19 -2.26 -19.05 35.05
C ASN A 19 -1.53 -18.99 33.67
N ILE A 20 -2.00 -18.09 32.77
CA ILE A 20 -1.40 -17.86 31.45
C ILE A 20 -0.51 -16.63 31.56
N HIS A 21 0.79 -16.79 31.28
CA HIS A 21 1.78 -15.72 31.25
C HIS A 21 1.71 -14.93 29.94
N ASP A 22 2.27 -13.72 29.96
CA ASP A 22 2.46 -12.90 28.77
C ASP A 22 3.36 -13.64 27.77
N THR A 23 3.00 -13.56 26.49
CA THR A 23 3.79 -14.19 25.43
C THR A 23 4.37 -13.12 24.52
N ILE A 24 5.71 -13.06 24.46
CA ILE A 24 6.41 -12.17 23.53
C ILE A 24 6.53 -12.90 22.20
N ALA A 25 5.70 -12.51 21.24
CA ALA A 25 5.69 -13.14 19.90
C ALA A 25 6.67 -12.46 18.94
N VAL A 26 6.94 -11.17 19.11
CA VAL A 26 7.94 -10.40 18.38
C VAL A 26 8.65 -9.53 19.39
N ASN A 27 9.99 -9.60 19.41
CA ASN A 27 10.83 -8.86 20.34
C ASN A 27 11.82 -8.01 19.56
N ASN A 28 11.66 -6.69 19.69
CA ASN A 28 12.58 -5.66 19.17
C ASN A 28 13.11 -5.96 17.75
N LEU A 29 12.20 -6.21 16.81
CA LEU A 29 12.55 -6.65 15.46
C LEU A 29 12.84 -5.45 14.56
N ASP A 30 14.06 -5.42 14.03
CA ASP A 30 14.55 -4.41 13.10
C ASP A 30 15.01 -5.03 11.81
N PHE A 31 14.32 -4.82 10.70
CA PHE A 31 14.84 -5.19 9.39
C PHE A 31 14.19 -4.43 8.25
N VAL A 32 14.85 -4.52 7.08
CA VAL A 32 14.40 -3.87 5.85
C VAL A 32 14.12 -4.91 4.78
N VAL A 33 12.94 -4.79 4.16
CA VAL A 33 12.60 -5.49 2.90
C VAL A 33 12.87 -4.51 1.76
N PRO A 34 13.91 -4.72 0.95
CA PRO A 34 14.21 -3.80 -0.15
C PRO A 34 13.13 -3.79 -1.21
N ASP A 35 13.01 -2.67 -1.93
CA ASP A 35 12.04 -2.53 -3.02
C ASP A 35 12.23 -3.61 -4.09
N GLY A 36 11.12 -4.17 -4.56
CA GLY A 36 11.11 -5.20 -5.61
C GLY A 36 11.76 -6.53 -5.21
N LYS A 37 12.04 -6.79 -3.92
CA LYS A 37 12.65 -8.04 -3.45
C LYS A 37 11.63 -8.95 -2.78
N LEU A 38 11.90 -10.26 -2.85
CA LEU A 38 11.17 -11.29 -2.13
C LEU A 38 11.97 -11.69 -0.89
N VAL A 39 11.45 -11.35 0.29
CA VAL A 39 12.08 -11.66 1.58
C VAL A 39 11.29 -12.72 2.34
N GLY A 40 11.97 -13.79 2.74
CA GLY A 40 11.41 -14.90 3.50
C GLY A 40 11.56 -14.73 5.00
N LEU A 41 10.46 -14.82 5.76
CA LEU A 41 10.49 -14.96 7.21
C LEU A 41 10.52 -16.45 7.54
N LEU A 42 11.63 -16.93 8.07
CA LEU A 42 11.91 -18.35 8.29
C LEU A 42 12.18 -18.63 9.76
N GLY A 43 11.72 -19.76 10.28
CA GLY A 43 11.96 -20.18 11.65
C GLY A 43 10.97 -21.26 12.12
N PRO A 44 11.17 -21.84 13.30
CA PRO A 44 10.27 -22.86 13.86
C PRO A 44 8.85 -22.31 14.11
N SER A 45 7.91 -23.22 14.29
CA SER A 45 6.52 -22.84 14.66
C SER A 45 6.53 -22.04 15.95
N GLY A 46 5.68 -21.01 16.03
CA GLY A 46 5.56 -20.14 17.21
C GLY A 46 6.62 -19.03 17.34
N CYS A 47 7.63 -18.92 16.46
CA CYS A 47 8.64 -17.86 16.54
C CYS A 47 8.15 -16.48 16.05
N GLY A 48 6.86 -16.27 15.82
CA GLY A 48 6.27 -14.97 15.52
C GLY A 48 6.26 -14.53 14.05
N LYS A 49 6.45 -15.43 13.07
CA LYS A 49 6.46 -15.13 11.62
C LYS A 49 5.16 -14.50 11.13
N SER A 50 4.05 -15.22 11.24
CA SER A 50 2.72 -14.72 10.84
C SER A 50 2.31 -13.51 11.69
N THR A 51 2.72 -13.47 12.96
CA THR A 51 2.53 -12.29 13.82
C THR A 51 3.20 -11.07 13.22
N THR A 52 4.44 -11.17 12.76
CA THR A 52 5.15 -10.08 12.07
C THR A 52 4.43 -9.67 10.79
N LEU A 53 4.02 -10.64 9.96
CA LEU A 53 3.26 -10.40 8.74
C LEU A 53 1.97 -9.61 9.03
N TYR A 54 1.23 -9.97 10.09
CA TYR A 54 -0.01 -9.29 10.48
C TYR A 54 0.23 -7.88 11.06
N ARG A 55 1.45 -7.56 11.54
CA ARG A 55 1.84 -6.18 11.89
C ARG A 55 2.12 -5.36 10.63
N ILE A 56 2.85 -5.93 9.67
CA ILE A 56 3.09 -5.29 8.37
C ILE A 56 1.76 -5.03 7.66
N SER A 57 0.84 -5.99 7.69
CA SER A 57 -0.48 -5.83 7.06
C SER A 57 -1.43 -4.85 7.77
N GLY A 58 -1.19 -4.53 9.05
CA GLY A 58 -2.09 -3.71 9.86
C GLY A 58 -3.30 -4.44 10.44
N LEU A 59 -3.42 -5.76 10.21
CA LEU A 59 -4.48 -6.58 10.80
C LEU A 59 -4.38 -6.63 12.34
N GLN A 60 -3.19 -6.48 12.86
CA GLN A 60 -2.95 -6.43 14.29
C GLN A 60 -1.97 -5.31 14.61
N LYS A 61 -2.27 -4.50 15.64
CA LYS A 61 -1.39 -3.42 16.07
C LYS A 61 -0.19 -3.95 16.85
N PRO A 62 1.02 -3.40 16.67
CA PRO A 62 2.16 -3.70 17.52
C PRO A 62 1.92 -3.22 18.96
N THR A 63 2.69 -3.75 19.89
CA THR A 63 2.74 -3.23 21.28
C THR A 63 3.63 -1.99 21.34
N SER A 64 4.75 -2.01 20.60
CA SER A 64 5.65 -0.87 20.41
C SER A 64 6.39 -1.03 19.07
N GLY A 65 7.12 0.03 18.66
CA GLY A 65 7.85 0.07 17.40
C GLY A 65 7.01 0.57 16.24
N GLU A 66 7.65 0.66 15.08
CA GLU A 66 7.13 1.33 13.89
C GLU A 66 7.20 0.46 12.65
N VAL A 67 6.23 0.66 11.75
CA VAL A 67 6.20 0.07 10.40
C VAL A 67 6.18 1.21 9.39
N TRP A 68 7.15 1.20 8.47
CA TRP A 68 7.32 2.20 7.43
C TRP A 68 7.21 1.59 6.03
N PHE A 69 6.56 2.29 5.11
CA PHE A 69 6.49 1.97 3.69
C PHE A 69 7.14 3.11 2.90
N GLY A 70 8.38 2.90 2.44
CA GLY A 70 9.23 3.98 1.96
C GLY A 70 9.44 5.03 3.05
N ASP A 71 9.02 6.27 2.77
CA ASP A 71 9.12 7.40 3.72
C ASP A 71 7.85 7.63 4.55
N GLN A 72 6.84 6.80 4.41
CA GLN A 72 5.57 6.93 5.12
C GLN A 72 5.49 5.95 6.30
N GLU A 73 5.28 6.48 7.51
CA GLU A 73 4.90 5.66 8.64
C GLU A 73 3.45 5.18 8.51
N VAL A 74 3.26 3.86 8.61
CA VAL A 74 1.95 3.20 8.44
C VAL A 74 1.49 2.44 9.68
N THR A 75 2.18 2.55 10.81
CA THR A 75 1.94 1.80 12.04
C THR A 75 0.47 1.85 12.47
N ASN A 76 -0.14 3.04 12.40
CA ASN A 76 -1.52 3.28 12.82
C ASN A 76 -2.54 3.24 11.68
N LEU A 77 -2.11 3.02 10.43
CA LEU A 77 -3.03 2.90 9.30
C LEU A 77 -3.74 1.55 9.32
N SER A 78 -5.02 1.56 9.00
CA SER A 78 -5.82 0.35 8.81
C SER A 78 -5.38 -0.41 7.54
N PRO A 79 -5.59 -1.74 7.47
CA PRO A 79 -5.11 -2.58 6.36
C PRO A 79 -5.49 -2.07 4.97
N GLU A 80 -6.73 -1.61 4.81
CA GLU A 80 -7.27 -1.12 3.54
C GLU A 80 -6.56 0.15 3.04
N LYS A 81 -5.94 0.93 3.94
CA LYS A 81 -5.19 2.16 3.61
C LYS A 81 -3.71 1.92 3.37
N ARG A 82 -3.21 0.71 3.61
CA ARG A 82 -1.79 0.35 3.43
C ARG A 82 -1.43 0.00 1.98
N GLY A 83 -2.41 -0.22 1.11
CA GLY A 83 -2.17 -0.55 -0.31
C GLY A 83 -1.44 -1.88 -0.51
N ILE A 84 -1.74 -2.88 0.32
CA ILE A 84 -1.13 -4.20 0.31
C ILE A 84 -2.07 -5.26 -0.24
N GLY A 85 -1.50 -6.33 -0.82
CA GLY A 85 -2.17 -7.60 -1.05
C GLY A 85 -1.78 -8.61 0.04
N LEU A 86 -2.73 -9.41 0.52
CA LEU A 86 -2.49 -10.44 1.52
C LEU A 86 -3.11 -11.77 1.08
N VAL A 87 -2.31 -12.84 1.13
CA VAL A 87 -2.75 -14.22 0.93
C VAL A 87 -2.60 -14.97 2.24
N PHE A 88 -3.70 -15.49 2.75
CA PHE A 88 -3.75 -16.29 3.98
C PHE A 88 -3.38 -17.75 3.71
N GLN A 89 -2.95 -18.46 4.73
CA GLN A 89 -2.58 -19.87 4.70
C GLN A 89 -3.70 -20.78 4.16
N ASN A 90 -4.96 -20.48 4.46
CA ASN A 90 -6.13 -21.21 3.99
C ASN A 90 -6.76 -20.61 2.72
N TYR A 91 -6.02 -19.72 2.02
CA TYR A 91 -6.44 -18.98 0.82
C TYR A 91 -7.67 -18.07 1.04
N ALA A 92 -8.50 -18.31 2.03
CA ALA A 92 -9.71 -17.58 2.40
C ALA A 92 -10.63 -17.26 1.20
N LEU A 93 -10.78 -18.22 0.26
CA LEU A 93 -11.68 -18.07 -0.87
C LEU A 93 -13.14 -18.23 -0.41
N TYR A 94 -14.05 -17.51 -1.06
CA TYR A 94 -15.49 -17.65 -0.85
C TYR A 94 -16.01 -18.90 -1.56
N PRO A 95 -16.37 -19.99 -0.86
CA PRO A 95 -16.61 -21.29 -1.47
C PRO A 95 -17.87 -21.35 -2.36
N HIS A 96 -18.83 -20.47 -2.09
CA HIS A 96 -20.10 -20.40 -2.83
C HIS A 96 -20.05 -19.47 -4.05
N ARG A 97 -18.97 -18.68 -4.21
CA ARG A 97 -18.77 -17.76 -5.35
C ARG A 97 -17.93 -18.42 -6.44
N SER A 98 -18.15 -18.03 -7.70
CA SER A 98 -17.24 -18.39 -8.80
C SER A 98 -15.85 -17.77 -8.60
N ILE A 99 -14.86 -18.28 -9.32
CA ILE A 99 -13.49 -17.74 -9.30
C ILE A 99 -13.48 -16.28 -9.75
N PHE A 100 -14.21 -15.96 -10.84
CA PHE A 100 -14.42 -14.58 -11.28
C PHE A 100 -14.88 -13.69 -10.10
N LYS A 101 -15.93 -14.10 -9.39
CA LYS A 101 -16.49 -13.34 -8.28
C LYS A 101 -15.59 -13.27 -7.05
N ASN A 102 -14.71 -14.26 -6.86
CA ASN A 102 -13.67 -14.21 -5.84
C ASN A 102 -12.63 -13.14 -6.14
N ILE A 103 -12.15 -13.07 -7.39
CA ILE A 103 -11.16 -12.08 -7.83
C ILE A 103 -11.79 -10.69 -7.94
N GLU A 104 -13.05 -10.56 -8.42
CA GLU A 104 -13.79 -9.30 -8.53
C GLU A 104 -14.08 -8.63 -7.18
N PHE A 105 -14.23 -9.42 -6.12
CA PHE A 105 -14.74 -8.93 -4.83
C PHE A 105 -14.01 -7.67 -4.30
N PRO A 106 -12.67 -7.58 -4.31
CA PRO A 106 -11.99 -6.37 -3.84
C PRO A 106 -12.29 -5.12 -4.68
N LEU A 107 -12.73 -5.27 -5.94
CA LEU A 107 -13.03 -4.17 -6.84
C LEU A 107 -14.45 -3.59 -6.65
N THR A 108 -15.36 -4.33 -6.01
CA THR A 108 -16.78 -3.93 -5.89
C THR A 108 -16.96 -2.59 -5.16
N ASN A 109 -16.10 -2.30 -4.21
CA ASN A 109 -16.12 -1.06 -3.42
C ASN A 109 -14.97 -0.10 -3.80
N LEU A 110 -14.20 -0.43 -4.84
CA LEU A 110 -13.12 0.44 -5.29
C LEU A 110 -13.73 1.63 -6.04
N LYS A 111 -13.39 2.83 -5.56
CA LYS A 111 -13.70 4.07 -6.27
C LYS A 111 -12.47 4.51 -7.04
N VAL A 112 -12.67 4.86 -8.29
CA VAL A 112 -11.64 5.43 -9.16
C VAL A 112 -11.90 6.91 -9.35
N GLU A 113 -10.81 7.66 -9.45
CA GLU A 113 -10.85 9.08 -9.78
C GLU A 113 -11.01 9.21 -11.28
N VAL A 114 -12.03 9.92 -11.70
CA VAL A 114 -12.26 10.23 -13.11
C VAL A 114 -12.45 11.74 -13.27
N PRO A 115 -12.09 12.32 -14.42
CA PRO A 115 -12.40 13.71 -14.70
C PRO A 115 -13.88 13.96 -14.56
N LEU A 116 -14.24 15.06 -13.92
CA LEU A 116 -15.63 15.48 -13.82
C LEU A 116 -16.04 16.14 -15.12
N VAL A 117 -17.00 15.52 -15.80
CA VAL A 117 -17.63 16.05 -17.00
C VAL A 117 -19.13 16.08 -16.81
N THR A 118 -19.82 17.03 -17.45
CA THR A 118 -21.26 17.21 -17.25
C THR A 118 -22.09 16.30 -18.12
N PHE A 119 -21.63 16.03 -19.33
CA PHE A 119 -22.39 15.27 -20.33
C PHE A 119 -21.47 14.38 -21.16
N PHE A 120 -22.06 13.33 -21.70
CA PHE A 120 -21.38 12.30 -22.49
C PHE A 120 -22.24 11.91 -23.69
N ASP A 121 -21.61 11.33 -24.70
CA ASP A 121 -22.29 10.53 -25.70
C ASP A 121 -22.18 9.06 -25.31
N PHE A 122 -23.30 8.34 -25.37
CA PHE A 122 -23.36 6.91 -25.09
C PHE A 122 -23.95 6.17 -26.26
N ASP A 123 -23.31 5.06 -26.63
CA ASP A 123 -23.88 4.06 -27.51
C ASP A 123 -24.18 2.81 -26.68
N LEU A 124 -25.47 2.53 -26.47
CA LEU A 124 -25.92 1.36 -25.74
C LEU A 124 -26.35 0.30 -26.76
N THR A 125 -25.58 -0.77 -26.88
CA THR A 125 -25.82 -1.85 -27.83
C THR A 125 -26.43 -3.06 -27.14
N TYR A 126 -27.60 -3.50 -27.63
CA TYR A 126 -28.29 -4.69 -27.14
C TYR A 126 -28.45 -5.68 -28.28
N THR A 127 -28.12 -6.94 -28.00
CA THR A 127 -28.22 -8.02 -28.97
C THR A 127 -29.14 -9.11 -28.42
N TYR A 128 -30.13 -9.55 -29.20
CA TYR A 128 -31.01 -10.63 -28.79
C TYR A 128 -31.48 -11.44 -30.00
N VAL A 129 -31.86 -12.69 -29.77
CA VAL A 129 -32.41 -13.56 -30.79
C VAL A 129 -33.94 -13.50 -30.73
N ARG A 130 -34.56 -13.15 -31.89
CA ARG A 130 -36.01 -13.02 -31.93
C ARG A 130 -36.72 -14.37 -31.86
N THR A 131 -37.73 -14.45 -30.96
CA THR A 131 -38.64 -15.61 -30.85
C THR A 131 -40.03 -15.24 -31.37
N LYS A 132 -40.87 -16.23 -31.66
CA LYS A 132 -42.27 -16.02 -32.12
C LYS A 132 -43.13 -15.16 -31.18
N LYS A 133 -42.76 -15.06 -29.90
CA LYS A 133 -43.47 -14.30 -28.87
C LYS A 133 -43.08 -12.83 -28.81
N ASP A 134 -42.02 -12.43 -29.52
CA ASP A 134 -41.51 -11.05 -29.41
C ASP A 134 -42.29 -10.16 -30.39
N HIS A 135 -43.06 -9.23 -29.80
CA HIS A 135 -43.78 -8.19 -30.54
C HIS A 135 -42.87 -7.00 -30.84
N LEU A 136 -42.07 -7.05 -31.91
CA LEU A 136 -41.27 -5.93 -32.38
C LEU A 136 -42.13 -4.76 -32.94
N ASP A 137 -43.38 -5.06 -33.26
CA ASP A 137 -44.32 -4.03 -33.77
C ASP A 137 -44.57 -2.99 -32.65
N GLY A 138 -44.07 -1.80 -32.81
CA GLY A 138 -44.20 -0.72 -31.85
C GLY A 138 -43.05 -0.61 -30.82
N ILE A 139 -42.06 -1.49 -30.80
CA ILE A 139 -40.91 -1.38 -29.91
C ILE A 139 -40.16 -0.07 -30.11
N LYS A 140 -39.90 0.37 -31.33
CA LYS A 140 -39.31 1.68 -31.63
C LYS A 140 -40.12 2.84 -31.02
N GLU A 141 -41.44 2.79 -31.17
CA GLU A 141 -42.34 3.81 -30.63
C GLU A 141 -42.38 3.77 -29.10
N SER A 142 -42.30 2.55 -28.54
CA SER A 142 -42.23 2.35 -27.08
C SER A 142 -40.93 2.91 -26.50
N PHE A 143 -39.79 2.66 -27.13
CA PHE A 143 -38.51 3.21 -26.69
C PHE A 143 -38.42 4.73 -26.91
N LEU A 144 -38.95 5.27 -28.00
CA LEU A 144 -39.05 6.71 -28.21
C LEU A 144 -39.98 7.37 -27.15
N SER A 145 -41.08 6.72 -26.79
CA SER A 145 -42.00 7.17 -25.74
C SER A 145 -41.30 7.12 -24.36
N LEU A 146 -40.57 6.05 -24.07
CA LEU A 146 -39.76 5.90 -22.87
C LEU A 146 -38.70 7.00 -22.79
N ALA A 147 -37.93 7.22 -23.85
CA ALA A 147 -36.92 8.27 -23.94
C ALA A 147 -37.51 9.66 -23.65
N LYS A 148 -38.65 9.99 -24.27
CA LYS A 148 -39.37 11.26 -24.02
C LYS A 148 -39.83 11.40 -22.56
N ARG A 149 -40.33 10.33 -21.96
CA ARG A 149 -40.80 10.31 -20.56
C ARG A 149 -39.64 10.54 -19.56
N ILE A 150 -38.45 10.03 -19.89
CA ILE A 150 -37.22 10.21 -19.09
C ILE A 150 -36.62 11.62 -19.31
N GLY A 151 -37.01 12.34 -20.37
CA GLY A 151 -36.54 13.70 -20.65
C GLY A 151 -35.64 13.85 -21.86
N PHE A 152 -35.47 12.80 -22.67
CA PHE A 152 -34.74 12.88 -23.93
C PHE A 152 -35.54 13.58 -25.02
N THR A 153 -34.84 14.20 -25.95
CA THR A 153 -35.36 14.87 -27.12
C THR A 153 -34.82 14.24 -28.40
N ASN A 154 -35.41 14.52 -29.54
CA ASN A 154 -34.91 14.03 -30.84
C ASN A 154 -33.51 14.56 -31.19
N LYS A 155 -32.98 15.55 -30.45
CA LYS A 155 -31.61 16.06 -30.64
C LYS A 155 -30.56 15.23 -29.90
N ASN A 156 -30.94 14.59 -28.83
CA ASN A 156 -30.04 13.84 -27.95
C ASN A 156 -30.36 12.36 -27.83
N PHE A 157 -31.28 11.85 -28.64
CA PHE A 157 -31.66 10.43 -28.66
C PHE A 157 -32.00 9.95 -30.05
N SER A 158 -31.37 8.87 -30.51
CA SER A 158 -31.74 8.11 -31.70
C SER A 158 -31.60 6.62 -31.48
N ILE A 159 -32.26 5.85 -32.32
CA ILE A 159 -32.33 4.40 -32.22
C ILE A 159 -32.03 3.81 -33.62
N ASP A 160 -31.02 2.94 -33.66
CA ASP A 160 -30.71 2.14 -34.83
C ASP A 160 -30.87 0.64 -34.51
N ALA A 161 -31.31 -0.13 -35.47
CA ALA A 161 -31.43 -1.56 -35.35
C ALA A 161 -31.07 -2.27 -36.64
N THR A 162 -30.35 -3.36 -36.52
CA THR A 162 -29.93 -4.18 -37.63
C THR A 162 -30.24 -5.66 -37.40
N ALA A 163 -30.72 -6.33 -38.42
CA ALA A 163 -30.86 -7.79 -38.48
C ALA A 163 -30.42 -8.23 -39.87
N GLU A 164 -29.17 -8.70 -40.04
CA GLU A 164 -28.61 -9.12 -41.32
C GLU A 164 -28.75 -8.10 -42.44
N GLY A 165 -28.54 -6.81 -42.14
CA GLY A 165 -28.60 -5.71 -43.13
C GLY A 165 -30.01 -5.11 -43.36
N VAL A 166 -31.01 -5.58 -42.64
CA VAL A 166 -32.39 -5.04 -42.68
C VAL A 166 -32.69 -4.32 -41.35
N ASP A 167 -33.32 -3.12 -41.43
CA ASP A 167 -33.80 -2.44 -40.20
C ASP A 167 -35.04 -3.16 -39.64
N PRO A 168 -34.93 -3.90 -38.53
CA PRO A 168 -36.05 -4.63 -37.94
C PRO A 168 -37.10 -3.73 -37.28
N LEU A 169 -36.80 -2.44 -37.10
CA LEU A 169 -37.67 -1.44 -36.48
C LEU A 169 -38.39 -0.54 -37.50
N ALA A 170 -38.07 -0.70 -38.81
CA ALA A 170 -38.75 0.00 -39.86
C ALA A 170 -40.23 -0.40 -39.94
N ARG A 171 -41.10 0.52 -40.35
CA ARG A 171 -42.55 0.24 -40.56
C ARG A 171 -42.68 -0.92 -41.57
N LYS A 172 -43.44 -1.95 -41.17
CA LYS A 172 -43.74 -3.07 -42.09
C LYS A 172 -44.35 -2.57 -43.36
N ASP A 173 -43.69 -2.87 -44.47
CA ASP A 173 -44.37 -2.89 -45.76
C ASP A 173 -45.33 -4.10 -45.77
N LYS A 174 -46.62 -3.86 -45.73
CA LYS A 174 -47.65 -4.89 -45.72
C LYS A 174 -47.57 -5.85 -46.92
N LYS A 175 -46.78 -5.52 -47.97
CA LYS A 175 -46.62 -6.28 -49.19
C LYS A 175 -45.45 -7.28 -49.15
N ASN A 176 -44.45 -7.07 -48.28
CA ASN A 176 -43.31 -7.97 -48.13
C ASN A 176 -42.87 -8.10 -46.62
N PRO A 177 -43.50 -9.00 -45.88
CA PRO A 177 -43.10 -9.21 -44.47
C PRO A 177 -41.74 -9.94 -44.44
N VAL A 178 -40.71 -9.30 -43.86
CA VAL A 178 -39.42 -9.95 -43.61
C VAL A 178 -39.58 -10.87 -42.39
N ASN A 179 -39.33 -12.16 -42.58
CA ASN A 179 -39.31 -13.10 -41.46
C ASN A 179 -38.01 -12.95 -40.67
N LEU A 180 -38.10 -12.46 -39.43
CA LEU A 180 -36.96 -12.25 -38.54
C LEU A 180 -36.86 -13.33 -37.43
N GLU A 181 -37.68 -14.37 -37.51
CA GLU A 181 -37.67 -15.44 -36.48
C GLU A 181 -36.35 -16.19 -36.51
N GLY A 182 -35.76 -16.37 -35.33
CA GLY A 182 -34.46 -17.01 -35.14
C GLY A 182 -33.24 -16.18 -35.54
N LYS A 183 -33.44 -14.94 -36.07
CA LYS A 183 -32.35 -14.03 -36.41
C LYS A 183 -31.91 -13.21 -35.23
N THR A 184 -30.59 -12.93 -35.17
CA THR A 184 -30.02 -12.04 -34.17
C THR A 184 -30.31 -10.60 -34.55
N ILE A 185 -30.96 -9.87 -33.65
CA ILE A 185 -31.26 -8.45 -33.79
C ILE A 185 -30.32 -7.68 -32.88
N THR A 186 -29.66 -6.66 -33.44
CA THR A 186 -28.84 -5.70 -32.68
C THR A 186 -29.53 -4.35 -32.69
N ILE A 187 -29.79 -3.80 -31.51
CA ILE A 187 -30.37 -2.47 -31.33
C ILE A 187 -29.29 -1.59 -30.71
N VAL A 188 -29.06 -0.41 -31.27
CA VAL A 188 -28.14 0.60 -30.73
C VAL A 188 -28.93 1.84 -30.38
N PHE A 189 -28.85 2.26 -29.12
CA PHE A 189 -29.39 3.52 -28.64
C PHE A 189 -28.25 4.53 -28.59
N HIS A 190 -28.32 5.57 -29.40
CA HIS A 190 -27.38 6.68 -29.41
C HIS A 190 -27.92 7.78 -28.52
N LEU A 191 -27.24 8.07 -27.42
CA LEU A 191 -27.56 9.15 -26.50
C LEU A 191 -26.46 10.21 -26.59
N LYS A 192 -26.80 11.41 -27.09
CA LYS A 192 -25.86 12.50 -27.29
C LYS A 192 -26.01 13.58 -26.22
N ASN A 193 -24.89 14.00 -25.65
CA ASN A 193 -24.84 15.06 -24.66
C ASN A 193 -25.79 14.83 -23.46
N VAL A 194 -25.68 13.65 -22.85
CA VAL A 194 -26.58 13.15 -21.80
C VAL A 194 -25.83 13.00 -20.47
N ALA A 195 -26.48 13.37 -19.37
CA ALA A 195 -25.97 13.11 -18.05
C ALA A 195 -25.98 11.59 -17.73
N ARG A 196 -24.98 11.14 -16.99
CA ARG A 196 -24.78 9.70 -16.72
C ARG A 196 -25.95 9.06 -15.96
N ASP A 197 -26.52 9.77 -14.99
CA ASP A 197 -27.71 9.33 -14.23
C ASP A 197 -28.94 9.10 -15.12
N LEU A 198 -29.16 9.97 -16.12
CA LEU A 198 -30.23 9.80 -17.10
C LEU A 198 -29.99 8.58 -18.01
N LYS A 199 -28.73 8.35 -18.43
CA LYS A 199 -28.34 7.15 -19.18
C LYS A 199 -28.61 5.90 -18.35
N ASP A 200 -28.20 5.87 -17.07
CA ASP A 200 -28.38 4.71 -16.20
C ASP A 200 -29.86 4.41 -15.94
N LEU A 201 -30.67 5.44 -15.78
CA LEU A 201 -32.11 5.31 -15.67
C LEU A 201 -32.74 4.74 -16.94
N PHE A 202 -32.31 5.21 -18.13
CA PHE A 202 -32.77 4.68 -19.40
C PHE A 202 -32.35 3.23 -19.59
N ALA A 203 -31.08 2.90 -19.34
CA ALA A 203 -30.55 1.55 -19.46
C ALA A 203 -31.26 0.55 -18.53
N SER A 204 -31.62 0.96 -17.31
CA SER A 204 -32.39 0.10 -16.40
C SER A 204 -33.76 -0.26 -16.97
N HIS A 205 -34.48 0.70 -17.55
CA HIS A 205 -35.78 0.44 -18.16
C HIS A 205 -35.67 -0.37 -19.47
N VAL A 206 -34.59 -0.18 -20.24
CA VAL A 206 -34.36 -1.01 -21.44
C VAL A 206 -34.11 -2.45 -21.02
N ASN A 207 -33.34 -2.69 -19.97
CA ASN A 207 -33.07 -4.02 -19.43
C ASN A 207 -34.34 -4.72 -18.91
N GLU A 208 -35.33 -3.99 -18.41
CA GLU A 208 -36.64 -4.54 -18.03
C GLU A 208 -37.44 -5.04 -19.23
N VAL A 209 -37.31 -4.37 -20.38
CA VAL A 209 -38.04 -4.68 -21.61
C VAL A 209 -37.36 -5.78 -22.42
N ILE A 210 -36.02 -5.82 -22.38
CA ILE A 210 -35.20 -6.75 -23.13
C ILE A 210 -34.48 -7.71 -22.16
N GLU A 211 -35.21 -8.68 -21.60
CA GLU A 211 -34.77 -9.57 -20.50
C GLU A 211 -33.56 -10.48 -20.80
N ARG A 212 -33.07 -10.58 -22.04
CA ARG A 212 -32.12 -11.64 -22.44
C ARG A 212 -30.90 -11.16 -23.22
N THR A 213 -30.47 -9.90 -23.08
CA THR A 213 -29.41 -9.35 -23.89
C THR A 213 -28.10 -9.12 -23.16
N LYS A 214 -26.99 -9.44 -23.82
CA LYS A 214 -25.68 -8.89 -23.47
C LYS A 214 -25.63 -7.46 -24.03
N GLY A 215 -25.69 -6.47 -23.16
CA GLY A 215 -25.51 -5.07 -23.53
C GLY A 215 -24.02 -4.73 -23.57
N GLU A 216 -23.57 -4.12 -24.68
CA GLU A 216 -22.27 -3.44 -24.76
C GLU A 216 -22.50 -1.94 -24.64
N GLU A 217 -21.65 -1.26 -23.92
CA GLU A 217 -21.70 0.18 -23.69
C GLU A 217 -20.41 0.82 -24.24
N LYS A 218 -20.55 1.78 -25.13
CA LYS A 218 -19.49 2.70 -25.54
C LYS A 218 -19.79 4.07 -24.99
N GLU A 219 -18.78 4.68 -24.39
CA GLU A 219 -18.86 6.02 -23.81
C GLU A 219 -17.83 6.91 -24.52
N GLU A 220 -18.29 8.06 -25.03
CA GLU A 220 -17.42 9.10 -25.60
C GLU A 220 -17.67 10.42 -24.86
N GLN A 221 -16.59 11.07 -24.45
CA GLN A 221 -16.66 12.35 -23.74
C GLN A 221 -16.99 13.46 -24.75
N THR A 222 -18.13 14.15 -24.59
CA THR A 222 -18.58 15.22 -25.49
C THR A 222 -18.48 16.62 -24.91
N SER A 223 -18.29 16.73 -23.59
CA SER A 223 -18.15 18.02 -22.93
C SER A 223 -16.70 18.25 -22.50
N GLU A 224 -16.31 19.54 -22.43
CA GLU A 224 -15.02 19.91 -21.85
C GLU A 224 -14.91 19.40 -20.41
N ALA A 225 -13.70 18.95 -20.04
CA ALA A 225 -13.38 18.64 -18.67
C ALA A 225 -13.61 19.88 -17.79
N LEU A 226 -14.17 19.66 -16.62
CA LEU A 226 -14.34 20.73 -15.64
C LEU A 226 -13.08 20.87 -14.80
N TYR A 227 -12.80 22.09 -14.42
CA TYR A 227 -11.60 22.47 -13.68
C TYR A 227 -11.95 23.13 -12.36
N ASP A 228 -11.10 22.90 -11.37
CA ASP A 228 -11.01 23.71 -10.18
C ASP A 228 -9.89 24.74 -10.39
N THR A 229 -10.27 26.03 -10.43
CA THR A 229 -9.34 27.11 -10.72
C THR A 229 -9.04 27.87 -9.44
N LYS A 230 -7.82 27.77 -8.95
CA LYS A 230 -7.29 28.59 -7.86
C LYS A 230 -6.88 29.92 -8.39
N ILE A 231 -7.44 30.97 -7.83
CA ILE A 231 -7.17 32.38 -8.15
C ILE A 231 -6.51 32.98 -6.93
N ARG A 232 -5.34 33.57 -7.12
CA ARG A 232 -4.66 34.42 -6.16
C ARG A 232 -4.35 35.74 -6.83
N ALA A 233 -4.87 36.82 -6.29
CA ALA A 233 -4.72 38.14 -6.91
C ALA A 233 -4.68 39.23 -5.85
N LYS A 234 -4.11 40.36 -6.22
CA LYS A 234 -4.07 41.58 -5.44
C LYS A 234 -5.30 42.41 -5.77
N VAL A 235 -5.98 42.91 -4.75
CA VAL A 235 -7.15 43.80 -4.90
C VAL A 235 -6.65 45.24 -4.91
N THR A 236 -6.78 45.93 -6.06
CA THR A 236 -6.26 47.30 -6.24
C THR A 236 -7.28 48.37 -6.03
N GLN A 237 -8.57 48.06 -6.16
CA GLN A 237 -9.60 49.04 -5.81
C GLN A 237 -9.57 49.33 -4.30
N LYS A 238 -9.50 50.61 -3.92
CA LYS A 238 -9.70 51.04 -2.54
C LYS A 238 -11.18 50.82 -2.17
N LEU A 239 -11.50 49.58 -1.84
CA LEU A 239 -12.77 49.30 -1.21
C LEU A 239 -12.70 49.84 0.21
N GLU A 240 -13.66 50.65 0.61
CA GLU A 240 -13.88 51.01 2.01
C GLU A 240 -14.30 49.74 2.75
N LEU A 241 -13.30 49.02 3.27
CA LEU A 241 -13.56 47.82 4.06
C LEU A 241 -14.23 48.23 5.36
N GLU A 242 -15.45 47.77 5.58
CA GLU A 242 -16.22 48.14 6.77
C GLU A 242 -15.58 47.62 8.07
N ARG A 243 -14.74 46.56 8.03
CA ARG A 243 -14.04 46.01 9.18
C ARG A 243 -12.68 45.39 8.85
N VAL A 244 -11.65 45.86 9.47
CA VAL A 244 -10.28 45.31 9.38
C VAL A 244 -9.85 44.81 10.76
N SER A 245 -9.37 43.55 10.83
CA SER A 245 -8.72 43.03 12.04
C SER A 245 -7.23 43.28 11.97
N LEU A 246 -6.76 44.15 12.85
CA LEU A 246 -5.35 44.47 13.04
C LEU A 246 -4.76 43.55 14.11
N ASN A 247 -3.79 42.74 13.74
CA ASN A 247 -2.95 42.06 14.72
C ASN A 247 -1.73 42.91 14.98
N PHE A 248 -1.58 43.27 16.21
CA PHE A 248 -0.50 44.10 16.73
C PHE A 248 0.50 43.22 17.46
N LEU A 249 1.77 43.32 17.09
CA LEU A 249 2.86 42.65 17.75
C LEU A 249 3.94 43.67 18.10
N GLY A 250 4.13 43.94 19.41
CA GLY A 250 5.17 44.84 19.92
C GLY A 250 6.11 44.14 20.85
N LYS A 251 7.43 44.34 20.70
CA LYS A 251 8.41 43.92 21.68
C LYS A 251 8.45 44.90 22.85
N LEU A 252 8.28 44.41 24.04
CA LEU A 252 8.34 45.20 25.27
C LEU A 252 9.80 45.47 25.64
N PRO A 253 10.08 46.62 26.31
CA PRO A 253 11.41 46.96 26.81
C PRO A 253 12.00 45.87 27.70
N SER A 254 13.31 45.81 27.80
CA SER A 254 14.02 44.83 28.66
C SER A 254 13.76 45.00 30.14
N ASP A 255 13.38 46.20 30.57
CA ASP A 255 13.02 46.59 31.94
C ASP A 255 11.51 46.38 32.27
N PHE A 256 10.77 45.73 31.41
CA PHE A 256 9.34 45.48 31.59
C PHE A 256 9.04 44.68 32.85
N THR A 257 8.17 45.22 33.71
CA THR A 257 7.70 44.59 34.94
C THR A 257 6.20 44.25 34.86
N THR A 258 5.74 43.27 35.64
CA THR A 258 4.33 42.87 35.70
C THR A 258 3.39 43.98 36.19
N ALA A 259 3.88 44.96 36.98
CA ALA A 259 3.10 46.13 37.37
C ALA A 259 2.81 47.07 36.18
N LYS A 260 3.77 47.25 35.29
CA LYS A 260 3.62 48.07 34.07
C LYS A 260 2.69 47.41 33.05
N ARG A 261 2.57 46.09 33.09
CA ARG A 261 1.66 45.30 32.25
C ARG A 261 0.20 45.74 32.32
N ASP A 262 -0.29 45.93 33.53
CA ASP A 262 -1.72 46.25 33.73
C ASP A 262 -2.03 47.69 33.35
N GLU A 263 -1.06 48.60 33.48
CA GLU A 263 -1.13 49.98 33.03
C GLU A 263 -1.14 50.06 31.49
N ASP A 264 -0.26 49.35 30.79
CA ASP A 264 -0.19 49.27 29.35
C ASP A 264 -1.46 48.65 28.74
N ILE A 265 -1.99 47.59 29.36
CA ILE A 265 -3.25 46.98 28.94
C ILE A 265 -4.42 47.96 29.16
N LYS A 266 -4.43 48.70 30.24
CA LYS A 266 -5.42 49.72 30.53
C LYS A 266 -5.36 50.89 29.54
N THR A 267 -4.15 51.32 29.17
CA THR A 267 -3.91 52.36 28.17
C THR A 267 -4.42 51.94 26.77
N ILE A 268 -4.08 50.73 26.32
CA ILE A 268 -4.58 50.18 25.06
C ILE A 268 -6.12 50.06 25.08
N ARG A 269 -6.71 49.68 26.22
CA ARG A 269 -8.17 49.62 26.37
C ARG A 269 -8.82 51.00 26.38
N THR A 270 -8.13 52.02 26.81
CA THR A 270 -8.65 53.41 26.80
C THR A 270 -8.64 53.98 25.40
N ILE A 271 -7.61 53.74 24.60
CA ILE A 271 -7.53 54.07 23.17
C ILE A 271 -8.69 53.43 22.39
N ARG A 272 -9.26 52.35 22.92
CA ARG A 272 -10.43 51.65 22.34
C ARG A 272 -11.65 52.51 22.16
N LYS A 273 -11.94 53.42 23.08
CA LYS A 273 -13.18 54.22 23.05
C LYS A 273 -13.30 55.06 21.78
N ASP A 274 -12.18 55.44 21.20
CA ASP A 274 -12.13 56.37 20.09
C ASP A 274 -12.07 55.64 18.73
N TYR A 275 -11.57 54.43 18.62
CA TYR A 275 -11.16 53.84 17.34
C TYR A 275 -11.60 52.39 17.05
N GLY A 276 -12.31 51.69 17.92
CA GLY A 276 -12.78 50.34 17.58
C GLY A 276 -12.83 49.33 18.71
N HIS A 277 -13.06 48.04 18.40
CA HIS A 277 -13.21 46.97 19.38
C HIS A 277 -11.93 46.19 19.52
N VAL A 278 -11.37 46.12 20.74
CA VAL A 278 -10.27 45.25 21.06
C VAL A 278 -10.79 43.87 21.44
N GLU A 279 -10.51 42.89 20.60
CA GLU A 279 -10.98 41.52 20.80
C GLU A 279 -10.13 40.77 21.80
N ALA A 280 -8.81 40.94 21.76
CA ALA A 280 -7.87 40.30 22.68
C ALA A 280 -6.63 41.14 22.90
N ILE A 281 -6.14 41.14 24.13
CA ILE A 281 -4.82 41.68 24.47
C ILE A 281 -4.15 40.65 25.37
N SER A 282 -2.93 40.25 24.99
CA SER A 282 -2.12 39.34 25.80
C SER A 282 -0.64 39.72 25.75
N ILE A 283 0.06 39.52 26.85
CA ILE A 283 1.53 39.62 26.92
C ILE A 283 2.05 38.20 27.03
N ARG A 284 2.94 37.81 26.10
CA ARG A 284 3.55 36.48 26.09
C ARG A 284 5.06 36.58 26.18
N LYS A 285 5.67 35.53 26.76
CA LYS A 285 7.14 35.39 26.80
C LYS A 285 7.62 34.94 25.41
N ALA A 286 8.58 35.66 24.84
CA ALA A 286 9.25 35.33 23.58
C ALA A 286 10.67 34.81 23.85
N LYS A 287 11.39 34.39 22.81
CA LYS A 287 12.79 33.91 22.97
C LYS A 287 13.72 34.97 23.54
N SER A 288 13.42 36.25 23.35
CA SER A 288 14.14 37.38 23.94
C SER A 288 13.15 38.41 24.49
N GLY A 289 12.79 38.27 25.79
CA GLY A 289 11.92 39.24 26.48
C GLY A 289 10.43 38.92 26.38
N TYR A 290 9.59 39.96 26.35
CA TYR A 290 8.13 39.87 26.32
C TYR A 290 7.58 40.54 25.09
N GLU A 291 6.48 40.00 24.53
CA GLU A 291 5.76 40.54 23.39
C GLU A 291 4.33 40.85 23.78
N LEU A 292 3.84 42.03 23.38
CA LEU A 292 2.43 42.37 23.43
C LEU A 292 1.75 41.94 22.13
N VAL A 293 0.69 41.14 22.26
CA VAL A 293 -0.17 40.75 21.17
C VAL A 293 -1.55 41.33 21.41
N ALA A 294 -2.02 42.16 20.47
CA ALA A 294 -3.36 42.69 20.54
C ALA A 294 -4.09 42.47 19.20
N ARG A 295 -5.36 42.11 19.26
CA ARG A 295 -6.24 42.05 18.11
C ARG A 295 -7.28 43.15 18.24
N ILE A 296 -7.26 44.09 17.30
CA ILE A 296 -8.16 45.22 17.26
C ILE A 296 -9.02 45.11 15.99
N THR A 297 -10.34 45.08 16.13
CA THR A 297 -11.26 45.10 14.99
C THR A 297 -11.76 46.52 14.78
N ASP A 298 -11.55 47.03 13.59
CA ASP A 298 -11.93 48.37 13.18
C ASP A 298 -12.93 48.38 12.06
N ARG A 299 -13.68 49.45 11.99
CA ARG A 299 -14.70 49.71 10.94
C ARG A 299 -14.18 50.46 9.73
N ARG A 300 -12.97 51.08 9.82
CA ARG A 300 -12.43 51.91 8.75
C ARG A 300 -10.94 51.67 8.54
N SER A 301 -10.53 51.34 7.33
CA SER A 301 -9.12 51.16 6.96
C SER A 301 -8.36 52.51 6.87
N SER A 302 -9.07 53.61 6.61
CA SER A 302 -8.49 54.95 6.46
C SER A 302 -7.88 55.54 7.71
N LEU A 303 -8.19 55.00 8.89
CA LEU A 303 -7.71 55.50 10.16
C LEU A 303 -6.51 54.67 10.72
N ARG A 304 -5.91 53.81 9.90
CA ARG A 304 -4.83 52.92 10.32
C ARG A 304 -3.59 53.64 10.82
N GLU A 305 -3.06 54.57 9.99
CA GLU A 305 -1.83 55.29 10.30
C GLU A 305 -1.96 56.15 11.56
N GLU A 306 -3.10 56.82 11.74
CA GLU A 306 -3.39 57.61 12.93
C GLU A 306 -3.43 56.78 14.22
N ARG A 307 -3.88 55.55 14.12
CA ARG A 307 -3.92 54.59 15.26
C ARG A 307 -2.56 54.00 15.57
N GLU A 308 -1.82 53.62 14.55
CA GLU A 308 -0.45 53.16 14.71
C GLU A 308 0.40 54.20 15.46
N GLN A 309 0.26 55.48 15.09
CA GLN A 309 0.92 56.59 15.75
C GLN A 309 0.44 56.77 17.18
N LYS A 310 -0.86 56.68 17.49
CA LYS A 310 -1.37 56.85 18.85
C LYS A 310 -1.03 55.67 19.77
N ILE A 311 -1.00 54.43 19.26
CA ILE A 311 -0.58 53.29 20.09
C ILE A 311 0.93 53.33 20.33
N THR A 312 1.73 53.67 19.34
CA THR A 312 3.19 53.80 19.47
C THR A 312 3.61 54.98 20.38
N SER A 313 2.86 56.09 20.38
CA SER A 313 3.13 57.23 21.24
C SER A 313 2.67 57.00 22.71
N ALA A 314 1.66 56.18 22.92
CA ALA A 314 1.14 55.89 24.25
C ALA A 314 1.91 54.79 25.00
N ILE A 315 2.62 53.93 24.30
CA ILE A 315 3.37 52.80 24.89
C ILE A 315 4.78 52.76 24.28
N SER A 316 5.79 52.80 25.14
CA SER A 316 7.19 52.71 24.72
C SER A 316 7.55 51.29 24.33
N PHE A 317 7.63 51.03 23.02
CA PHE A 317 8.09 49.76 22.46
C PHE A 317 9.50 49.87 21.88
N SER A 318 10.31 48.87 22.07
CA SER A 318 11.63 48.79 21.42
C SER A 318 11.55 48.47 19.94
N HIS A 319 10.48 47.81 19.51
CA HIS A 319 10.18 47.49 18.10
C HIS A 319 8.71 47.19 17.93
N VAL A 320 8.04 47.86 17.00
CA VAL A 320 6.61 47.64 16.73
C VAL A 320 6.48 47.22 15.27
N SER A 321 5.85 46.05 15.09
CA SER A 321 5.45 45.62 13.75
C SER A 321 3.92 45.46 13.74
N PHE A 322 3.29 46.10 12.78
CA PHE A 322 1.87 45.93 12.53
C PHE A 322 1.71 44.99 11.35
N SER A 323 1.04 43.88 11.54
CA SER A 323 0.63 43.01 10.43
C SER A 323 -0.90 42.92 10.38
N ILE A 324 -1.46 43.19 9.23
CA ILE A 324 -2.87 42.92 8.97
C ILE A 324 -2.93 41.49 8.49
N THR A 325 -3.38 40.58 9.35
CA THR A 325 -3.36 39.14 9.06
C THR A 325 -4.68 38.61 8.49
N SER A 326 -5.78 39.33 8.70
CA SER A 326 -7.06 38.96 8.10
C SER A 326 -8.00 40.14 7.99
N VAL A 327 -8.72 40.21 6.88
CA VAL A 327 -9.87 41.08 6.72
C VAL A 327 -11.08 40.26 7.11
N ASN A 328 -11.64 40.51 8.30
CA ASN A 328 -12.89 39.89 8.72
C ASN A 328 -14.07 40.76 8.34
N ASP A 329 -14.12 41.15 7.06
CA ASP A 329 -15.29 41.82 6.53
C ASP A 329 -16.30 40.82 6.02
N LYS A 330 -17.19 40.42 6.92
CA LYS A 330 -18.29 39.54 6.57
C LYS A 330 -19.21 40.13 5.48
N ALA A 331 -19.35 41.44 5.45
CA ALA A 331 -20.19 42.10 4.45
C ALA A 331 -19.54 42.05 3.07
N PHE A 332 -18.27 42.35 2.94
CA PHE A 332 -17.55 42.31 1.67
C PHE A 332 -17.39 40.88 1.15
N THR A 333 -16.98 39.94 1.99
CA THR A 333 -16.93 38.52 1.64
C THR A 333 -18.31 37.99 1.24
N SER A 334 -19.37 38.41 1.92
CA SER A 334 -20.75 38.05 1.59
C SER A 334 -21.21 38.64 0.26
N SER A 335 -20.78 39.88 -0.06
CA SER A 335 -21.07 40.53 -1.35
C SER A 335 -20.40 39.78 -2.51
N ILE A 336 -19.12 39.41 -2.37
CA ILE A 336 -18.42 38.61 -3.38
C ILE A 336 -19.12 37.24 -3.56
N LYS A 337 -19.48 36.58 -2.48
CA LYS A 337 -20.21 35.30 -2.55
C LYS A 337 -21.55 35.45 -3.28
N LYS A 338 -22.32 36.47 -2.94
CA LYS A 338 -23.60 36.76 -3.57
C LYS A 338 -23.43 37.06 -5.07
N PHE A 339 -22.44 37.88 -5.42
CA PHE A 339 -22.08 38.18 -6.79
C PHE A 339 -21.75 36.93 -7.60
N LEU A 340 -20.84 36.08 -7.09
CA LEU A 340 -20.46 34.81 -7.74
C LEU A 340 -21.69 33.90 -7.94
N HIS A 341 -22.55 33.77 -6.94
CA HIS A 341 -23.77 32.98 -7.05
C HIS A 341 -24.75 33.55 -8.08
N GLN A 342 -24.92 34.86 -8.12
CA GLN A 342 -25.80 35.52 -9.12
C GLN A 342 -25.30 35.31 -10.55
N LYS A 343 -24.00 35.23 -10.74
CA LYS A 343 -23.36 34.93 -12.04
C LYS A 343 -23.25 33.42 -12.31
N GLY A 344 -23.78 32.56 -11.40
CA GLY A 344 -23.80 31.11 -11.57
C GLY A 344 -22.47 30.41 -11.34
N TYR A 345 -21.53 31.03 -10.63
CA TYR A 345 -20.28 30.41 -10.25
C TYR A 345 -20.39 29.65 -8.93
N ARG A 346 -19.78 28.49 -8.89
CA ARG A 346 -19.55 27.70 -7.65
C ARG A 346 -18.14 27.91 -7.18
N PHE A 347 -17.93 27.94 -5.86
CA PHE A 347 -16.61 28.07 -5.27
C PHE A 347 -16.52 27.23 -4.00
N SER A 348 -15.31 26.72 -3.68
CA SER A 348 -15.05 25.92 -2.47
C SER A 348 -14.38 26.73 -1.36
N ASP A 349 -13.58 27.73 -1.70
CA ASP A 349 -12.88 28.57 -0.74
C ASP A 349 -12.85 30.01 -1.20
N LEU A 350 -13.00 30.94 -0.27
CA LEU A 350 -12.86 32.37 -0.51
C LEU A 350 -12.27 33.02 0.74
N LYS A 351 -11.08 33.55 0.63
CA LYS A 351 -10.34 34.24 1.69
C LYS A 351 -9.82 35.58 1.22
N LEU A 352 -9.92 36.56 2.08
CA LEU A 352 -9.28 37.86 1.94
C LEU A 352 -8.21 37.96 3.01
N TYR A 353 -7.01 38.37 2.63
CA TYR A 353 -5.89 38.51 3.55
C TYR A 353 -4.96 39.63 3.12
N TYR A 354 -4.23 40.20 4.07
CA TYR A 354 -3.20 41.20 3.79
C TYR A 354 -1.83 40.52 3.73
N GLN A 355 -1.09 40.85 2.69
CA GLN A 355 0.34 40.50 2.56
C GLN A 355 1.07 41.75 2.06
N ASP A 356 2.18 42.11 2.73
CA ASP A 356 3.00 43.32 2.37
C ASP A 356 2.15 44.60 2.24
N GLU A 357 1.27 44.78 3.22
CA GLU A 357 0.32 45.92 3.30
C GLU A 357 -0.73 45.98 2.19
N GLN A 358 -0.85 44.96 1.39
CA GLN A 358 -1.78 44.93 0.26
C GLN A 358 -2.85 43.85 0.52
N LEU A 359 -4.07 44.13 0.06
CA LEU A 359 -5.18 43.22 0.15
C LEU A 359 -5.08 42.17 -0.97
N TRP A 360 -5.11 40.92 -0.59
CA TRP A 360 -5.11 39.80 -1.50
C TRP A 360 -6.42 39.01 -1.37
N ILE A 361 -6.90 38.49 -2.51
CA ILE A 361 -7.98 37.51 -2.57
C ILE A 361 -7.39 36.16 -2.93
N PHE A 362 -7.84 35.14 -2.20
CA PHE A 362 -7.69 33.75 -2.58
C PHE A 362 -9.08 33.15 -2.79
N LEU A 363 -9.30 32.57 -3.97
CA LEU A 363 -10.60 32.00 -4.37
C LEU A 363 -10.34 30.73 -5.16
N ILE A 364 -11.19 29.71 -4.95
CA ILE A 364 -11.21 28.52 -5.78
C ILE A 364 -12.59 28.44 -6.45
N LEU A 365 -12.64 28.74 -7.75
CA LEU A 365 -13.81 28.41 -8.58
C LEU A 365 -13.79 26.92 -8.86
N VAL A 366 -14.92 26.25 -8.64
CA VAL A 366 -15.02 24.80 -8.81
C VAL A 366 -15.97 24.44 -9.95
N HIS A 367 -15.62 23.33 -10.61
CA HIS A 367 -16.42 22.71 -11.66
C HIS A 367 -16.76 23.69 -12.80
N THR A 368 -15.79 24.44 -13.28
CA THR A 368 -15.93 25.37 -14.40
C THR A 368 -15.23 24.85 -15.65
N SER A 369 -15.81 25.04 -16.83
CA SER A 369 -15.10 24.83 -18.09
C SER A 369 -13.94 25.81 -18.23
N GLU A 370 -12.99 25.57 -19.12
CA GLU A 370 -11.84 26.46 -19.33
C GLU A 370 -12.28 27.88 -19.71
N ALA A 371 -13.20 27.99 -20.68
CA ALA A 371 -13.75 29.27 -21.12
C ALA A 371 -14.44 30.02 -19.97
N ARG A 372 -15.28 29.32 -19.21
CA ARG A 372 -16.02 29.91 -18.10
C ARG A 372 -15.12 30.27 -16.91
N SER A 373 -14.03 29.53 -16.70
CA SER A 373 -13.04 29.88 -15.70
C SER A 373 -12.34 31.19 -16.05
N LYS A 374 -11.97 31.39 -17.35
CA LYS A 374 -11.36 32.62 -17.83
C LYS A 374 -12.32 33.81 -17.72
N GLU A 375 -13.56 33.63 -18.18
CA GLU A 375 -14.64 34.63 -18.00
C GLU A 375 -14.83 35.04 -16.54
N GLY A 376 -14.80 34.08 -15.61
CA GLY A 376 -14.94 34.34 -14.17
C GLY A 376 -13.76 35.15 -13.61
N VAL A 377 -12.53 34.90 -14.06
CA VAL A 377 -11.35 35.69 -13.69
C VAL A 377 -11.45 37.11 -14.25
N ASP A 378 -11.83 37.26 -15.52
CA ASP A 378 -11.97 38.57 -16.17
C ASP A 378 -13.09 39.40 -15.48
N LEU A 379 -14.20 38.78 -15.13
CA LEU A 379 -15.30 39.37 -14.40
C LEU A 379 -14.87 39.84 -12.99
N LEU A 380 -14.17 39.02 -12.27
CA LEU A 380 -13.62 39.39 -10.95
C LEU A 380 -12.59 40.50 -11.06
N THR A 381 -11.79 40.50 -12.12
CA THR A 381 -10.80 41.54 -12.39
C THR A 381 -11.45 42.88 -12.64
N SER A 382 -12.54 42.94 -13.43
CA SER A 382 -13.26 44.17 -13.70
C SER A 382 -13.99 44.70 -12.46
N GLU A 383 -14.60 43.84 -11.66
CA GLU A 383 -15.43 44.23 -10.50
C GLU A 383 -14.57 44.56 -9.25
N LEU A 384 -13.46 43.83 -9.03
CA LEU A 384 -12.64 44.01 -7.84
C LEU A 384 -11.29 44.70 -8.11
N GLY A 385 -11.02 45.10 -9.35
CA GLY A 385 -9.76 45.71 -9.74
C GLY A 385 -8.57 44.79 -9.42
N LEU A 386 -8.64 43.54 -9.86
CA LEU A 386 -7.57 42.57 -9.56
C LEU A 386 -6.31 42.87 -10.37
N SER A 387 -5.17 42.81 -9.71
CA SER A 387 -3.83 42.86 -10.33
C SER A 387 -2.96 41.69 -9.82
N GLU A 388 -1.85 41.45 -10.51
CA GLU A 388 -0.95 40.34 -10.20
C GLU A 388 -1.71 38.96 -10.11
N VAL A 389 -2.65 38.73 -11.03
CA VAL A 389 -3.52 37.57 -11.02
C VAL A 389 -2.71 36.33 -11.35
N LYS A 390 -2.64 35.40 -10.42
CA LYS A 390 -2.07 34.05 -10.60
C LYS A 390 -3.20 33.04 -10.59
N CYS A 391 -3.32 32.29 -11.69
CA CYS A 391 -4.31 31.22 -11.85
C CYS A 391 -3.61 29.87 -11.97
N GLU A 392 -4.02 28.92 -11.16
CA GLU A 392 -3.62 27.52 -11.24
C GLU A 392 -4.88 26.67 -11.49
N ARG A 393 -4.92 25.96 -12.60
CA ARG A 393 -6.03 25.09 -12.95
C ARG A 393 -5.65 23.64 -12.65
N LYS A 394 -6.59 22.92 -12.03
CA LYS A 394 -6.52 21.47 -11.86
C LYS A 394 -7.80 20.86 -12.41
N THR A 395 -7.70 19.76 -13.12
CA THR A 395 -8.88 19.01 -13.56
C THR A 395 -9.72 18.66 -12.34
N ALA A 396 -10.97 19.02 -12.36
CA ALA A 396 -11.92 18.62 -11.33
C ALA A 396 -12.12 17.11 -11.44
N ILE A 397 -12.02 16.40 -10.32
CA ILE A 397 -12.17 14.96 -10.27
C ILE A 397 -13.41 14.57 -9.48
N THR A 398 -14.04 13.50 -9.91
CA THR A 398 -15.09 12.84 -9.15
C THR A 398 -14.68 11.40 -8.89
N HIS A 399 -15.33 10.78 -7.92
CA HIS A 399 -15.08 9.38 -7.57
C HIS A 399 -16.28 8.56 -7.98
N ARG A 400 -16.09 7.61 -8.88
CA ARG A 400 -17.12 6.61 -9.23
C ARG A 400 -16.65 5.20 -8.95
N SER A 401 -17.59 4.29 -8.81
CA SER A 401 -17.29 2.87 -8.82
C SER A 401 -16.91 2.42 -10.23
N LEU A 402 -16.06 1.39 -10.32
CA LEU A 402 -15.76 0.73 -11.60
C LEU A 402 -17.04 0.16 -12.21
N THR A 403 -17.18 0.31 -13.52
CA THR A 403 -18.25 -0.35 -14.29
C THR A 403 -18.07 -1.88 -14.28
N LYS A 404 -19.08 -2.61 -14.69
CA LYS A 404 -18.98 -4.09 -14.80
C LYS A 404 -17.93 -4.50 -15.83
N ALA A 405 -17.83 -3.77 -16.96
CA ALA A 405 -16.85 -4.01 -18.01
C ALA A 405 -15.41 -3.79 -17.50
N GLU A 406 -15.14 -2.64 -16.89
CA GLU A 406 -13.82 -2.34 -16.29
C GLU A 406 -13.41 -3.38 -15.26
N ARG A 407 -14.34 -3.80 -14.38
CA ARG A 407 -14.04 -4.86 -13.42
C ARG A 407 -13.74 -6.20 -14.10
N ALA A 408 -14.48 -6.55 -15.16
CA ALA A 408 -14.26 -7.79 -15.89
C ALA A 408 -12.89 -7.81 -16.57
N GLU A 409 -12.47 -6.70 -17.17
CA GLU A 409 -11.15 -6.55 -17.78
C GLU A 409 -10.03 -6.71 -16.75
N ILE A 410 -10.11 -5.98 -15.62
CA ILE A 410 -9.12 -6.07 -14.53
C ILE A 410 -9.06 -7.49 -13.94
N VAL A 411 -10.20 -8.17 -13.78
CA VAL A 411 -10.26 -9.56 -13.31
C VAL A 411 -9.60 -10.49 -14.30
N TYR A 412 -9.84 -10.30 -15.59
CA TYR A 412 -9.26 -11.14 -16.63
C TYR A 412 -7.74 -10.96 -16.71
N GLU A 413 -7.23 -9.72 -16.66
CA GLU A 413 -5.79 -9.45 -16.58
C GLU A 413 -5.14 -10.14 -15.38
N ALA A 414 -5.76 -10.00 -14.18
CA ALA A 414 -5.25 -10.64 -12.97
C ALA A 414 -5.29 -12.17 -13.05
N ALA A 415 -6.33 -12.75 -13.64
CA ALA A 415 -6.46 -14.19 -13.86
C ALA A 415 -5.40 -14.71 -14.84
N LYS A 416 -5.14 -13.99 -15.92
CA LYS A 416 -4.12 -14.30 -16.91
C LYS A 416 -2.71 -14.29 -16.34
N LEU A 417 -2.41 -13.29 -15.50
CA LEU A 417 -1.11 -13.19 -14.81
C LEU A 417 -0.77 -14.47 -14.01
N VAL A 418 -1.78 -15.09 -13.38
CA VAL A 418 -1.61 -16.30 -12.58
C VAL A 418 -2.10 -17.58 -13.30
N GLN A 419 -2.44 -17.51 -14.60
CA GLN A 419 -2.86 -18.63 -15.44
C GLN A 419 -4.08 -19.39 -14.88
N VAL A 420 -5.15 -18.66 -14.56
CA VAL A 420 -6.42 -19.23 -14.09
C VAL A 420 -7.64 -18.73 -14.87
N GLU A 421 -7.42 -18.09 -16.02
CA GLU A 421 -8.47 -17.52 -16.87
C GLU A 421 -9.50 -18.55 -17.34
N GLU A 422 -9.07 -19.79 -17.58
CA GLU A 422 -9.94 -20.88 -18.00
C GLU A 422 -10.90 -21.38 -16.89
N TYR A 423 -10.63 -20.99 -15.63
CA TYR A 423 -11.39 -21.47 -14.47
C TYR A 423 -12.33 -20.42 -13.89
N LEU A 424 -12.49 -19.24 -14.51
CA LEU A 424 -13.22 -18.10 -13.96
C LEU A 424 -14.68 -18.43 -13.57
N ASP A 425 -15.34 -19.31 -14.31
CA ASP A 425 -16.72 -19.72 -14.05
C ASP A 425 -16.86 -20.83 -12.99
N ARG A 426 -15.75 -21.50 -12.62
CA ARG A 426 -15.75 -22.58 -11.64
C ARG A 426 -15.87 -22.04 -10.21
N LYS A 427 -16.22 -22.93 -9.28
CA LYS A 427 -16.17 -22.69 -7.84
C LYS A 427 -14.85 -23.18 -7.26
N PRO A 428 -14.39 -22.64 -6.11
CA PRO A 428 -13.15 -23.09 -5.45
C PRO A 428 -13.07 -24.61 -5.23
N SER A 429 -14.17 -25.26 -4.88
CA SER A 429 -14.22 -26.72 -4.67
C SER A 429 -13.92 -27.56 -5.92
N GLN A 430 -13.94 -26.97 -7.09
CA GLN A 430 -13.66 -27.61 -8.39
C GLN A 430 -12.20 -27.41 -8.84
N LEU A 431 -11.37 -26.82 -7.98
CA LEU A 431 -9.98 -26.50 -8.27
C LEU A 431 -9.03 -27.32 -7.37
N SER A 432 -7.85 -27.65 -7.91
CA SER A 432 -6.74 -28.16 -7.10
C SER A 432 -6.24 -27.11 -6.11
N GLY A 433 -5.51 -27.54 -5.07
CA GLY A 433 -4.94 -26.62 -4.08
C GLY A 433 -4.05 -25.54 -4.70
N GLY A 434 -3.19 -25.89 -5.67
CA GLY A 434 -2.36 -24.93 -6.38
C GLY A 434 -3.17 -23.93 -7.24
N GLN A 435 -4.27 -24.37 -7.85
CA GLN A 435 -5.18 -23.47 -8.57
C GLN A 435 -5.89 -22.51 -7.61
N GLN A 436 -6.37 -23.01 -6.45
CA GLN A 436 -6.99 -22.17 -5.42
C GLN A 436 -6.01 -21.11 -4.91
N GLN A 437 -4.76 -21.47 -4.68
CA GLN A 437 -3.71 -20.54 -4.28
C GLN A 437 -3.48 -19.45 -5.34
N ARG A 438 -3.37 -19.83 -6.64
CA ARG A 438 -3.24 -18.86 -7.72
C ARG A 438 -4.41 -17.88 -7.76
N VAL A 439 -5.62 -18.36 -7.55
CA VAL A 439 -6.82 -17.50 -7.41
C VAL A 439 -6.69 -16.54 -6.21
N ALA A 440 -6.17 -17.00 -5.08
CA ALA A 440 -5.96 -16.14 -3.91
C ALA A 440 -4.90 -15.05 -4.18
N ILE A 441 -3.84 -15.39 -4.93
CA ILE A 441 -2.83 -14.44 -5.40
C ILE A 441 -3.47 -13.43 -6.37
N ALA A 442 -4.24 -13.87 -7.38
CA ALA A 442 -4.95 -12.97 -8.30
C ALA A 442 -5.86 -11.99 -7.55
N ARG A 443 -6.61 -12.48 -6.59
CA ARG A 443 -7.48 -11.64 -5.74
C ARG A 443 -6.69 -10.62 -4.93
N ALA A 444 -5.50 -10.97 -4.44
CA ALA A 444 -4.64 -10.06 -3.72
C ALA A 444 -4.01 -9.00 -4.65
N LEU A 445 -3.72 -9.36 -5.90
CA LEU A 445 -3.08 -8.50 -6.91
C LEU A 445 -4.06 -7.61 -7.68
N VAL A 446 -5.36 -7.94 -7.70
CA VAL A 446 -6.37 -7.28 -8.56
C VAL A 446 -6.48 -5.77 -8.35
N LYS A 447 -6.15 -5.28 -7.14
CA LYS A 447 -6.06 -3.83 -6.83
C LYS A 447 -4.72 -3.20 -7.17
N LYS A 448 -3.80 -3.93 -7.84
CA LYS A 448 -2.44 -3.50 -8.15
C LYS A 448 -1.71 -2.97 -6.89
N PRO A 449 -1.61 -3.78 -5.81
CA PRO A 449 -0.98 -3.34 -4.57
C PRO A 449 0.51 -3.07 -4.78
N LYS A 450 1.09 -2.27 -3.89
CA LYS A 450 2.53 -1.96 -3.92
C LYS A 450 3.39 -3.08 -3.34
N MET A 451 2.81 -3.96 -2.55
CA MET A 451 3.46 -5.13 -1.96
C MET A 451 2.49 -6.28 -1.75
N LEU A 452 3.05 -7.51 -1.72
CA LEU A 452 2.29 -8.74 -1.51
C LEU A 452 2.84 -9.50 -0.30
N LEU A 453 1.95 -9.86 0.61
CA LEU A 453 2.25 -10.60 1.82
C LEU A 453 1.66 -12.02 1.68
N LEU A 454 2.49 -13.04 1.89
CA LEU A 454 2.13 -14.45 1.72
C LEU A 454 2.35 -15.20 3.04
N ASP A 455 1.27 -15.65 3.68
CA ASP A 455 1.33 -16.39 4.95
C ASP A 455 1.24 -17.88 4.70
N GLU A 456 2.36 -18.59 4.77
CA GLU A 456 2.51 -20.04 4.52
C GLU A 456 1.74 -20.54 3.28
N PRO A 457 1.90 -19.90 2.12
CA PRO A 457 1.00 -20.15 0.98
C PRO A 457 1.14 -21.56 0.40
N LEU A 458 2.22 -22.29 0.69
CA LEU A 458 2.53 -23.62 0.13
C LEU A 458 2.23 -24.78 1.10
N SER A 459 1.83 -24.48 2.34
CA SER A 459 1.65 -25.50 3.40
C SER A 459 0.61 -26.58 3.07
N ASN A 460 -0.43 -26.23 2.31
CA ASN A 460 -1.56 -27.11 1.99
C ASN A 460 -1.43 -27.82 0.62
N LEU A 461 -0.20 -27.85 0.04
CA LEU A 461 0.06 -28.44 -1.26
C LEU A 461 0.89 -29.74 -1.12
N ASP A 462 0.65 -30.68 -2.02
CA ASP A 462 1.52 -31.83 -2.21
C ASP A 462 2.90 -31.39 -2.76
N ALA A 463 3.90 -32.30 -2.65
CA ALA A 463 5.28 -31.98 -3.00
C ALA A 463 5.47 -31.52 -4.46
N ARG A 464 4.72 -32.09 -5.41
CA ARG A 464 4.82 -31.73 -6.84
C ARG A 464 4.22 -30.37 -7.12
N LEU A 465 3.01 -30.11 -6.62
CA LEU A 465 2.37 -28.81 -6.75
C LEU A 465 3.14 -27.71 -6.02
N ARG A 466 3.78 -28.04 -4.89
CA ARG A 466 4.61 -27.11 -4.14
C ARG A 466 5.78 -26.59 -4.98
N LEU A 467 6.48 -27.47 -5.70
CA LEU A 467 7.57 -27.08 -6.59
C LEU A 467 7.09 -26.14 -7.71
N GLN A 468 6.01 -26.51 -8.40
CA GLN A 468 5.44 -25.69 -9.47
C GLN A 468 4.99 -24.31 -8.97
N THR A 469 4.38 -24.27 -7.79
CA THR A 469 3.90 -23.00 -7.23
C THR A 469 5.03 -22.10 -6.72
N ARG A 470 6.16 -22.67 -6.27
CA ARG A 470 7.38 -21.90 -5.97
C ARG A 470 7.87 -21.13 -7.20
N GLU A 471 8.00 -21.82 -8.33
CA GLU A 471 8.42 -21.20 -9.60
C GLU A 471 7.44 -20.12 -10.03
N GLU A 472 6.15 -20.37 -9.87
CA GLU A 472 5.09 -19.43 -10.21
C GLU A 472 5.13 -18.15 -9.36
N ILE A 473 5.28 -18.26 -8.04
CA ILE A 473 5.44 -17.08 -7.14
C ILE A 473 6.66 -16.26 -7.57
N LYS A 474 7.79 -16.92 -7.87
CA LYS A 474 9.01 -16.23 -8.33
C LYS A 474 8.81 -15.56 -9.69
N ARG A 475 8.09 -16.23 -10.62
CA ARG A 475 7.70 -15.64 -11.92
C ARG A 475 6.87 -14.39 -11.74
N ILE A 476 5.78 -14.47 -10.96
CA ILE A 476 4.89 -13.32 -10.68
C ILE A 476 5.68 -12.16 -10.08
N GLN A 477 6.58 -12.44 -9.12
CA GLN A 477 7.42 -11.42 -8.51
C GLN A 477 8.32 -10.72 -9.55
N ARG A 478 8.95 -11.49 -10.45
CA ARG A 478 9.83 -10.94 -11.50
C ARG A 478 9.05 -10.12 -12.54
N GLU A 479 7.90 -10.62 -12.99
CA GLU A 479 7.07 -9.94 -14.00
C GLU A 479 6.46 -8.64 -13.47
N THR A 480 6.06 -8.62 -12.20
CA THR A 480 5.41 -7.47 -11.60
C THR A 480 6.37 -6.50 -10.91
N GLY A 481 7.58 -6.94 -10.55
CA GLY A 481 8.52 -6.18 -9.74
C GLY A 481 8.02 -5.85 -8.33
N ILE A 482 6.96 -6.52 -7.86
CA ILE A 482 6.32 -6.23 -6.58
C ILE A 482 7.21 -6.67 -5.40
N THR A 483 7.27 -5.88 -4.35
CA THR A 483 7.90 -6.27 -3.09
C THR A 483 7.07 -7.36 -2.40
N MET A 484 7.70 -8.46 -2.01
CA MET A 484 7.02 -9.58 -1.37
C MET A 484 7.61 -9.94 -0.02
N VAL A 485 6.74 -10.26 0.95
CA VAL A 485 7.13 -10.92 2.20
C VAL A 485 6.48 -12.30 2.23
N PHE A 486 7.31 -13.32 2.37
CA PHE A 486 6.93 -14.72 2.31
C PHE A 486 7.19 -15.40 3.67
N VAL A 487 6.15 -15.91 4.30
CA VAL A 487 6.27 -16.66 5.55
C VAL A 487 6.29 -18.15 5.25
N THR A 488 7.27 -18.86 5.79
CA THR A 488 7.31 -20.33 5.73
C THR A 488 8.09 -20.91 6.93
N HIS A 489 7.83 -22.15 7.24
CA HIS A 489 8.65 -22.97 8.12
C HIS A 489 9.56 -23.93 7.33
N ASP A 490 9.37 -24.02 6.01
CA ASP A 490 10.17 -24.88 5.12
C ASP A 490 11.38 -24.11 4.57
N GLN A 491 12.57 -24.59 4.95
CA GLN A 491 13.83 -23.99 4.53
C GLN A 491 14.10 -24.14 3.02
N GLU A 492 13.62 -25.21 2.37
CA GLU A 492 13.79 -25.40 0.94
C GLU A 492 12.96 -24.40 0.15
N GLU A 493 11.76 -24.10 0.62
CA GLU A 493 10.94 -23.03 0.04
C GLU A 493 11.67 -21.69 0.12
N ALA A 494 12.11 -21.29 1.32
CA ALA A 494 12.80 -20.03 1.51
C ALA A 494 14.08 -19.92 0.67
N ARG A 495 14.89 -21.00 0.61
CA ARG A 495 16.14 -21.03 -0.16
C ARG A 495 15.92 -20.96 -1.67
N SER A 496 14.83 -21.51 -2.19
CA SER A 496 14.58 -21.59 -3.63
C SER A 496 14.01 -20.33 -4.23
N ILE A 497 13.19 -19.58 -3.48
CA ILE A 497 12.45 -18.45 -4.05
C ILE A 497 12.84 -17.08 -3.50
N CYS A 498 13.33 -16.99 -2.25
CA CYS A 498 13.62 -15.72 -1.61
C CYS A 498 14.95 -15.11 -2.08
N ASP A 499 14.99 -13.81 -2.24
CA ASP A 499 16.23 -13.06 -2.48
C ASP A 499 17.03 -12.88 -1.17
N ARG A 500 16.32 -12.77 -0.04
CA ARG A 500 16.86 -12.72 1.31
C ARG A 500 15.97 -13.50 2.27
N ILE A 501 16.56 -14.03 3.32
CA ILE A 501 15.83 -14.68 4.42
C ILE A 501 16.15 -14.00 5.74
N VAL A 502 15.15 -13.97 6.62
CA VAL A 502 15.25 -13.55 8.02
C VAL A 502 15.02 -14.79 8.87
N VAL A 503 16.07 -15.34 9.45
CA VAL A 503 15.99 -16.50 10.35
C VAL A 503 15.61 -16.02 11.73
N ARG A 504 14.58 -16.63 12.32
CA ARG A 504 14.00 -16.19 13.60
C ARG A 504 13.95 -17.34 14.62
N LYS A 505 14.15 -16.97 15.90
CA LYS A 505 14.00 -17.87 17.07
C LYS A 505 13.35 -17.08 18.21
N ASN A 506 12.30 -17.62 18.82
CA ASN A 506 11.67 -17.06 20.03
C ASN A 506 11.31 -15.56 19.94
N GLY A 507 10.79 -15.10 18.79
CA GLY A 507 10.43 -13.71 18.60
C GLY A 507 11.55 -12.77 18.15
N GLU A 508 12.79 -13.24 18.12
CA GLU A 508 13.99 -12.46 17.78
C GLU A 508 14.56 -12.84 16.42
N GLU A 509 15.25 -11.90 15.81
CA GLU A 509 16.05 -12.10 14.62
C GLU A 509 17.37 -12.79 15.00
N GLN A 510 17.76 -13.81 14.25
CA GLN A 510 19.04 -14.48 14.43
C GLN A 510 20.04 -14.11 13.33
N GLN A 511 19.56 -14.07 12.08
CA GLN A 511 20.41 -13.70 10.94
C GLN A 511 19.57 -13.27 9.75
N ILE A 512 20.04 -12.26 9.01
CA ILE A 512 19.50 -11.81 7.72
C ILE A 512 20.56 -11.93 6.64
N GLY A 513 20.20 -12.45 5.48
CA GLY A 513 21.11 -12.50 4.34
C GLY A 513 20.52 -13.19 3.12
N ALA A 514 21.31 -13.29 2.05
CA ALA A 514 20.95 -14.18 0.95
C ALA A 514 20.94 -15.63 1.46
N PRO A 515 20.00 -16.48 1.00
CA PRO A 515 19.86 -17.83 1.56
C PRO A 515 21.15 -18.65 1.55
N GLN A 516 21.95 -18.52 0.50
CA GLN A 516 23.21 -19.25 0.37
C GLN A 516 24.29 -18.71 1.32
N ASP A 517 24.31 -17.40 1.57
CA ASP A 517 25.27 -16.80 2.49
C ASP A 517 24.96 -17.22 3.93
N VAL A 518 23.68 -17.19 4.33
CA VAL A 518 23.25 -17.64 5.66
C VAL A 518 23.55 -19.13 5.88
N TYR A 519 23.41 -19.95 4.83
CA TYR A 519 23.78 -21.37 4.88
C TYR A 519 25.29 -21.60 5.02
N ASN A 520 26.12 -20.85 4.26
CA ASN A 520 27.55 -20.98 4.22
C ASN A 520 28.30 -20.25 5.36
N SER A 521 27.63 -19.25 5.97
CA SER A 521 28.21 -18.43 7.05
C SER A 521 27.18 -18.19 8.15
N PRO A 522 26.76 -19.26 8.89
CA PRO A 522 25.86 -19.11 10.01
C PRO A 522 26.54 -18.36 11.16
N VAL A 523 25.83 -17.37 11.76
CA VAL A 523 26.37 -16.53 12.85
C VAL A 523 26.37 -17.26 14.20
N ASN A 524 25.48 -18.23 14.38
CA ASN A 524 25.37 -19.01 15.62
C ASN A 524 24.96 -20.46 15.35
N LEU A 525 25.08 -21.29 16.38
CA LEU A 525 24.79 -22.71 16.31
C LEU A 525 23.35 -23.01 15.93
N PHE A 526 22.39 -22.17 16.40
CA PHE A 526 21.00 -22.34 16.04
C PHE A 526 20.76 -22.17 14.54
N VAL A 527 21.31 -21.13 13.91
CA VAL A 527 21.17 -20.90 12.46
C VAL A 527 21.83 -22.06 11.69
N ALA A 528 23.00 -22.52 12.14
CA ALA A 528 23.68 -23.65 11.54
C ALA A 528 22.85 -24.93 11.56
N GLN A 529 22.20 -25.23 12.69
CA GLN A 529 21.35 -26.41 12.88
C GLN A 529 19.98 -26.30 12.17
N PHE A 530 19.45 -25.10 12.13
CA PHE A 530 18.13 -24.86 11.54
C PHE A 530 18.16 -24.96 10.01
N LEU A 531 19.26 -24.56 9.35
CA LEU A 531 19.38 -24.58 7.89
C LEU A 531 20.16 -25.81 7.43
N GLY A 532 19.56 -26.58 6.55
CA GLY A 532 20.12 -27.76 5.91
C GLY A 532 19.23 -28.99 6.11
N ASN A 533 19.07 -29.78 5.06
CA ASN A 533 18.39 -31.08 5.07
C ASN A 533 19.27 -32.12 4.39
N PRO A 534 19.87 -33.08 5.16
CA PRO A 534 19.83 -33.19 6.62
C PRO A 534 20.48 -32.02 7.37
N PRO A 535 20.14 -31.84 8.67
CA PRO A 535 20.74 -30.78 9.47
C PRO A 535 22.24 -31.00 9.72
N ILE A 536 22.95 -29.91 10.05
CA ILE A 536 24.36 -29.96 10.39
C ILE A 536 24.61 -30.90 11.57
N ASN A 537 25.70 -31.60 11.55
CA ASN A 537 26.11 -32.49 12.65
C ASN A 537 26.99 -31.74 13.64
N VAL A 538 26.70 -31.87 14.91
CA VAL A 538 27.39 -31.15 15.99
C VAL A 538 28.14 -32.15 16.88
N PHE A 539 29.41 -31.86 17.10
CA PHE A 539 30.29 -32.64 17.95
C PHE A 539 30.81 -31.77 19.09
N LYS A 540 31.03 -32.37 20.23
CA LYS A 540 31.84 -31.78 21.30
C LYS A 540 33.29 -31.85 20.86
N GLY A 541 33.99 -30.74 20.85
CA GLY A 541 35.38 -30.64 20.43
C GLY A 541 36.15 -29.68 21.30
N THR A 542 37.46 -29.58 20.98
CA THR A 542 38.38 -28.72 21.69
C THR A 542 39.27 -27.99 20.68
N LEU A 543 39.51 -26.71 20.93
CA LEU A 543 40.58 -25.97 20.28
C LEU A 543 41.82 -26.06 21.14
N LYS A 544 42.93 -26.52 20.56
CA LYS A 544 44.20 -26.66 21.24
C LYS A 544 45.35 -26.66 20.21
N ASP A 545 46.46 -25.99 20.54
CA ASP A 545 47.69 -25.99 19.76
C ASP A 545 47.45 -25.77 18.23
N HIS A 546 46.69 -24.70 17.88
CA HIS A 546 46.27 -24.40 16.51
C HIS A 546 45.58 -25.57 15.79
N GLY A 547 44.90 -26.43 16.55
CA GLY A 547 44.17 -27.59 16.04
C GLY A 547 42.73 -27.63 16.55
N VAL A 548 41.82 -28.12 15.70
CA VAL A 548 40.47 -28.50 16.08
C VAL A 548 40.41 -29.99 16.31
N TYR A 549 39.93 -30.39 17.47
CA TYR A 549 39.86 -31.80 17.88
C TYR A 549 38.44 -32.29 18.09
N ILE A 550 38.15 -33.52 17.67
CA ILE A 550 36.93 -34.27 18.04
C ILE A 550 37.40 -35.48 18.85
N GLY A 551 37.14 -35.50 20.17
CA GLY A 551 37.81 -36.40 21.07
C GLY A 551 39.31 -36.09 21.10
N GLU A 552 40.16 -37.09 20.83
CA GLU A 552 41.63 -36.94 20.75
C GLU A 552 42.14 -36.77 19.31
N GLU A 553 41.27 -36.83 18.30
CA GLU A 553 41.65 -36.80 16.90
C GLU A 553 41.64 -35.35 16.34
N LYS A 554 42.81 -34.90 15.81
CA LYS A 554 42.90 -33.60 15.13
C LYS A 554 42.21 -33.67 13.77
N ILE A 555 41.21 -32.80 13.54
CA ILE A 555 40.44 -32.82 12.30
C ILE A 555 40.85 -31.71 11.30
N LEU A 556 41.28 -30.56 11.80
CA LEU A 556 41.70 -29.40 11.01
C LEU A 556 42.75 -28.59 11.78
N GLY A 557 43.62 -27.87 11.07
CA GLY A 557 44.50 -26.83 11.60
C GLY A 557 43.99 -25.43 11.25
N PHE A 558 44.33 -24.44 12.09
CA PHE A 558 44.00 -23.04 11.87
C PHE A 558 45.20 -22.14 12.20
N LYS A 559 45.20 -20.90 11.61
CA LYS A 559 46.33 -19.96 11.67
C LYS A 559 46.14 -18.82 12.67
N ASN A 560 44.88 -18.36 12.87
CA ASN A 560 44.60 -17.25 13.74
C ASN A 560 44.77 -17.61 15.23
N GLU A 561 45.05 -16.61 16.06
CA GLU A 561 45.15 -16.80 17.51
C GLU A 561 43.75 -16.93 18.13
N VAL A 562 43.45 -18.14 18.59
CA VAL A 562 42.22 -18.44 19.33
C VAL A 562 42.62 -19.15 20.63
N LYS A 563 42.02 -18.78 21.76
CA LYS A 563 42.29 -19.41 23.05
C LYS A 563 41.87 -20.88 23.05
N ASP A 564 42.67 -21.71 23.71
CA ASP A 564 42.29 -23.08 23.96
C ASP A 564 40.99 -23.15 24.77
N GLN A 565 40.03 -23.83 24.26
CA GLN A 565 38.69 -23.93 24.88
C GLN A 565 37.89 -25.11 24.34
N GLU A 566 36.86 -25.51 25.12
CA GLU A 566 35.86 -26.43 24.63
C GLU A 566 34.90 -25.72 23.68
N VAL A 567 34.54 -26.37 22.57
CA VAL A 567 33.71 -25.82 21.50
C VAL A 567 32.69 -26.82 20.96
N TYR A 568 31.70 -26.33 20.25
CA TYR A 568 30.94 -27.16 19.34
C TYR A 568 31.55 -27.09 17.93
N VAL A 569 31.89 -28.29 17.42
CA VAL A 569 32.35 -28.48 16.04
C VAL A 569 31.17 -28.91 15.19
N ALA A 570 30.73 -28.05 14.29
CA ALA A 570 29.56 -28.31 13.45
C ALA A 570 29.98 -28.56 12.00
N ILE A 571 29.63 -29.73 11.46
CA ILE A 571 30.05 -30.16 10.14
C ILE A 571 28.85 -30.48 9.27
N ARG A 572 28.75 -29.82 8.09
CA ARG A 572 27.67 -30.09 7.13
C ARG A 572 27.73 -31.55 6.66
N PRO A 573 26.58 -32.21 6.40
CA PRO A 573 26.56 -33.59 5.93
C PRO A 573 27.42 -33.86 4.69
N GLU A 574 27.46 -32.93 3.74
CA GLU A 574 28.27 -32.94 2.51
C GLU A 574 29.75 -32.52 2.73
N GLY A 575 30.06 -32.13 3.93
CA GLY A 575 31.39 -31.61 4.31
C GLY A 575 32.44 -32.67 4.63
N ARG A 576 32.20 -33.93 4.26
CA ARG A 576 33.09 -35.04 4.60
C ARG A 576 33.55 -35.83 3.39
N ILE A 577 34.74 -36.37 3.47
CA ILE A 577 35.30 -37.30 2.50
C ILE A 577 35.70 -38.56 3.29
N SER A 578 35.23 -39.72 2.84
CA SER A 578 35.66 -41.02 3.43
C SER A 578 37.04 -41.36 2.92
N LEU A 579 37.90 -41.79 3.81
CA LEU A 579 39.23 -42.34 3.48
C LEU A 579 39.29 -43.81 3.91
N ASP A 580 39.90 -44.62 3.06
CA ASP A 580 40.12 -46.05 3.36
C ASP A 580 41.21 -46.27 4.43
N ASN A 581 42.12 -45.32 4.60
CA ASN A 581 43.24 -45.35 5.56
C ASN A 581 43.14 -44.22 6.59
N LYS A 582 43.52 -44.50 7.85
CA LYS A 582 43.63 -43.52 8.95
C LYS A 582 44.85 -42.60 8.81
N GLU A 583 45.11 -42.09 7.61
CA GLU A 583 46.26 -41.21 7.37
C GLU A 583 45.77 -39.74 7.25
N GLY A 584 46.38 -38.86 8.06
CA GLY A 584 46.11 -37.41 8.03
C GLY A 584 45.05 -36.93 9.01
N LEU A 585 44.56 -35.71 8.78
CA LEU A 585 43.58 -35.03 9.62
C LEU A 585 42.18 -35.56 9.37
N GLY A 586 41.47 -35.96 10.42
CA GLY A 586 40.11 -36.51 10.36
C GLY A 586 39.69 -37.16 11.66
N PHE A 587 38.54 -37.84 11.68
CA PHE A 587 38.06 -38.55 12.86
C PHE A 587 37.42 -39.91 12.51
N SER A 588 37.52 -40.81 13.46
CA SER A 588 37.00 -42.17 13.36
C SER A 588 35.51 -42.23 13.65
N ALA A 589 34.77 -43.09 12.92
CA ALA A 589 33.35 -43.31 13.16
C ALA A 589 32.97 -44.78 12.82
N LYS A 590 31.91 -45.25 13.43
CA LYS A 590 31.34 -46.57 13.14
C LYS A 590 30.07 -46.40 12.33
N ARG A 591 30.04 -46.94 11.12
CA ARG A 591 28.86 -46.93 10.25
C ARG A 591 27.80 -47.87 10.80
N GLU A 592 26.58 -47.36 10.97
CA GLU A 592 25.41 -48.15 11.36
C GLU A 592 24.55 -48.50 10.14
N MET A 593 24.28 -47.54 9.26
CA MET A 593 23.41 -47.73 8.12
C MET A 593 23.89 -46.98 6.90
N ARG A 594 23.51 -47.45 5.73
CA ARG A 594 23.69 -46.76 4.47
C ARG A 594 22.37 -46.75 3.69
N GLN A 595 22.01 -45.60 3.11
CA GLN A 595 20.80 -45.41 2.28
C GLN A 595 21.20 -44.79 0.98
N VAL A 596 20.93 -45.47 -0.14
CA VAL A 596 21.17 -44.91 -1.48
C VAL A 596 19.94 -44.10 -1.90
N LEU A 597 20.12 -42.82 -2.22
CA LEU A 597 19.10 -41.93 -2.70
C LEU A 597 19.56 -41.32 -4.04
N GLY A 598 19.32 -42.07 -5.11
CA GLY A 598 19.76 -41.66 -6.45
C GLY A 598 21.30 -41.62 -6.55
N ARG A 599 21.84 -40.44 -6.85
CA ARG A 599 23.27 -40.20 -7.00
C ARG A 599 24.03 -40.08 -5.67
N ASP A 600 23.35 -39.91 -4.56
CA ASP A 600 23.93 -39.66 -3.25
C ASP A 600 23.73 -40.87 -2.34
N LEU A 601 24.71 -41.15 -1.50
CA LEU A 601 24.69 -42.15 -0.43
C LEU A 601 24.63 -41.44 0.93
N PHE A 602 23.57 -41.66 1.70
CA PHE A 602 23.48 -41.24 3.09
C PHE A 602 24.11 -42.30 3.99
N VAL A 603 25.13 -41.94 4.72
CA VAL A 603 25.79 -42.77 5.73
C VAL A 603 25.35 -42.29 7.10
N VAL A 604 24.71 -43.16 7.87
CA VAL A 604 24.43 -42.95 9.29
C VAL A 604 25.57 -43.60 10.06
N ALA A 605 26.23 -42.82 10.92
CA ALA A 605 27.38 -43.31 11.68
C ALA A 605 27.34 -42.76 13.11
N HIS A 606 28.03 -43.48 13.99
CA HIS A 606 28.20 -43.13 15.40
C HIS A 606 29.61 -42.63 15.67
N ASN A 607 29.74 -41.61 16.52
CA ASN A 607 30.97 -41.14 17.14
C ASN A 607 30.64 -40.65 18.57
N PRO A 608 31.41 -41.04 19.60
CA PRO A 608 31.14 -40.71 21.00
C PRO A 608 31.04 -39.18 21.30
N SER A 609 31.76 -38.36 20.53
CA SER A 609 31.74 -36.91 20.69
C SER A 609 30.56 -36.24 20.01
N CYS A 610 29.74 -36.98 19.23
CA CYS A 610 28.52 -36.38 18.62
C CYS A 610 27.51 -36.04 19.71
N THR A 611 26.87 -34.89 19.57
CA THR A 611 25.80 -34.44 20.50
C THR A 611 24.52 -35.25 20.37
N LYS A 612 24.33 -35.93 19.23
CA LYS A 612 23.23 -36.89 18.98
C LYS A 612 23.82 -38.30 18.94
N GLU A 613 22.99 -39.31 19.15
CA GLU A 613 23.39 -40.71 19.08
C GLU A 613 24.11 -41.06 17.77
N THR A 614 23.56 -40.57 16.66
CA THR A 614 24.14 -40.75 15.33
C THR A 614 24.25 -39.43 14.57
N PHE A 615 25.09 -39.42 13.56
CA PHE A 615 25.21 -38.33 12.61
C PHE A 615 25.09 -38.82 11.16
N LYS A 616 24.80 -37.91 10.24
CA LYS A 616 24.59 -38.19 8.81
C LYS A 616 25.70 -37.60 7.97
N ALA A 617 26.28 -38.40 7.04
CA ALA A 617 27.20 -37.93 6.01
C ALA A 617 26.58 -38.17 4.63
N ILE A 618 26.80 -37.26 3.70
CA ILE A 618 26.43 -37.41 2.30
C ILE A 618 27.70 -37.59 1.49
N VAL A 619 27.78 -38.70 0.74
CA VAL A 619 28.86 -39.00 -0.14
C VAL A 619 28.34 -39.51 -1.48
N PRO A 620 29.13 -39.48 -2.57
CA PRO A 620 28.75 -40.07 -3.85
C PRO A 620 28.36 -41.55 -3.72
N SER A 621 27.38 -42.01 -4.48
CA SER A 621 26.84 -43.39 -4.38
C SER A 621 27.85 -44.49 -4.69
N ASP A 622 28.89 -44.17 -5.43
CA ASP A 622 30.03 -45.07 -5.78
C ASP A 622 31.07 -45.18 -4.69
N THR A 623 30.99 -44.39 -3.62
CA THR A 623 31.93 -44.37 -2.52
C THR A 623 31.83 -45.67 -1.72
N LYS A 624 32.95 -46.42 -1.62
CA LYS A 624 33.07 -47.56 -0.73
C LYS A 624 33.30 -47.08 0.70
N ILE A 625 32.47 -47.50 1.63
CA ILE A 625 32.58 -47.14 3.04
C ILE A 625 32.53 -48.40 3.87
N ASN A 626 33.62 -48.68 4.65
CA ASN A 626 33.73 -49.77 5.57
C ASN A 626 32.86 -49.57 6.84
N HIS A 627 32.75 -50.57 7.68
CA HIS A 627 32.05 -50.50 8.97
C HIS A 627 32.74 -49.50 9.90
N ASP A 628 34.04 -49.63 10.05
CA ASP A 628 34.91 -48.64 10.70
C ASP A 628 35.44 -47.71 9.62
N CYS A 629 35.00 -46.48 9.65
CA CYS A 629 35.35 -45.46 8.65
C CYS A 629 36.14 -44.32 9.29
N PHE A 630 37.03 -43.73 8.53
CA PHE A 630 37.73 -42.50 8.87
C PHE A 630 37.27 -41.39 7.95
N LEU A 631 36.87 -40.26 8.55
CA LEU A 631 36.22 -39.17 7.83
C LEU A 631 37.11 -37.93 7.88
N LYS A 632 37.56 -37.49 6.71
CA LYS A 632 38.25 -36.20 6.53
C LYS A 632 37.22 -35.09 6.40
N VAL A 633 37.46 -33.94 7.03
CA VAL A 633 36.56 -32.79 7.07
C VAL A 633 37.00 -31.75 6.05
N LYS A 634 36.04 -31.21 5.29
CA LYS A 634 36.28 -30.07 4.40
C LYS A 634 36.26 -28.77 5.23
N PRO A 635 37.33 -27.94 5.21
CA PRO A 635 37.38 -26.71 6.01
C PRO A 635 36.19 -25.77 5.79
N ASN A 636 35.79 -25.57 4.55
CA ASN A 636 34.67 -24.66 4.17
C ASN A 636 33.27 -25.19 4.55
N LYS A 637 33.17 -26.37 5.15
CA LYS A 637 31.95 -27.01 5.63
C LYS A 637 31.99 -27.33 7.13
N CYS A 638 33.02 -26.85 7.80
CA CYS A 638 33.22 -26.94 9.24
C CYS A 638 33.08 -25.56 9.89
N PHE A 639 32.28 -25.47 10.92
CA PHE A 639 32.04 -24.26 11.67
C PHE A 639 32.26 -24.51 13.14
N ILE A 640 32.93 -23.58 13.81
CA ILE A 640 33.24 -23.66 15.24
C ILE A 640 32.35 -22.68 15.99
N PHE A 641 31.74 -23.16 17.06
CA PHE A 641 30.90 -22.33 17.92
C PHE A 641 31.36 -22.42 19.37
N ASN A 642 31.31 -21.27 20.06
CA ASN A 642 31.59 -21.25 21.49
C ASN A 642 30.57 -22.16 22.21
N LYS A 643 31.03 -22.90 23.21
CA LYS A 643 30.21 -23.87 23.93
C LYS A 643 29.11 -23.19 24.78
N ASP A 644 29.39 -22.01 25.34
CA ASP A 644 28.53 -21.33 26.31
C ASP A 644 27.60 -20.33 25.61
N THR A 645 28.12 -19.55 24.64
CA THR A 645 27.34 -18.51 23.95
C THR A 645 26.68 -19.01 22.67
N GLU A 646 27.07 -20.14 22.13
CA GLU A 646 26.69 -20.69 20.83
C GLU A 646 27.03 -19.76 19.64
N GLU A 647 27.78 -18.70 19.86
CA GLU A 647 28.21 -17.77 18.80
C GLU A 647 29.35 -18.38 17.99
N ARG A 648 29.43 -18.02 16.71
CA ARG A 648 30.46 -18.52 15.81
C ARG A 648 31.83 -17.95 16.19
N ILE A 649 32.85 -18.85 16.19
CA ILE A 649 34.26 -18.48 16.26
C ILE A 649 34.81 -18.53 14.83
N GLU A 650 35.28 -17.40 14.33
CA GLU A 650 35.86 -17.32 12.98
C GLU A 650 37.22 -17.98 12.96
N MET A 651 37.44 -18.85 11.97
CA MET A 651 38.64 -19.67 11.81
C MET A 651 39.32 -19.36 10.47
N GLU A 652 40.65 -19.11 10.53
CA GLU A 652 41.49 -19.03 9.33
C GLU A 652 42.15 -20.41 9.16
N TRP A 653 41.61 -21.22 8.27
CA TRP A 653 42.05 -22.60 8.08
C TRP A 653 43.47 -22.69 7.47
N GLU A 654 44.24 -23.67 7.93
CA GLU A 654 45.45 -24.12 7.22
C GLU A 654 45.04 -24.77 5.88
N ASN A 655 45.88 -24.56 4.83
CA ASN A 655 45.65 -25.14 3.50
C ASN A 655 45.88 -26.65 3.47
#